data_603e44ecac9b2c097e48f8a27b765b4e
#
_entry.id   603e44ecac9b2c097e48f8a27b765b4e
#
_cell.length_a   1.000
_cell.length_b   1.000
_cell.length_c   1.000
_cell.angle_alpha   90.00
_cell.angle_beta   90.00
_cell.angle_gamma   90.00
#
_symmetry.space_group_name_H-M   'P 1'
#
loop_
_entity.id
_entity.type
_entity.pdbx_description
1 polymer ?
#
loop_
_entity_poly.entity_id
_entity_poly.type
_entity_poly.pdbx_seq_one_letter_code
_entity_poly.pdbx_strand_id
1 'polypeptide(L)'
;MVQRHVGRCARPGFLSPRAALRRIRNGAAAFACAAATPAIVFAQGVADAADAPLLKPIAVDGRRETGIGPIDGIAAEVSRAGTKTDTPLVEVPQGLSVVTRAQMDQQDVHSVGDSLRYTPGAYADSRIGGVLESVFLRGFGGFAAAAINPQMLDGLPLPKGVNWAASVVDPSTLERVDVLRGPASVLYGQASPGGIVDMVSKRPTRDAQRLLAVQAGNRDRAQVAFDFSGPLTQDGQWAYRVDGLARRADAQADFSKQQRVVIAPSLTWQPNADTRFTLLTSYQRDPYNSFAGWLPALGTLRPGPAGQIPTHFFPGLPDFDAYDRKQAMIGYAFEHRFNPTWKVRQNLRYTHLDVDFNGAAVNFNAPFVAPGVLNRSLSWAREHVNHVALDNQVEARVLTGPVEHTVLAGLSYEHAVATMSASGFGAAPPLDTRQPDYGQPFAVPPLAQQTRQTPDRLGVYLQDQIRWDRWVFTLGGREEWARTVTDDRLNGASARQSERAFTWRAGAVYLFDSGFAPYASYSTSFEPTLGTRFGGQPFTPTKAEQVEAGVRYQSPDQRQMASIAAFDIRQRNVLTVDPAHPFFNVQSGEVRSRGIELEARARLGKRLDVIAAYTYLDTTVRADSNPAVVGKRVAAVPRHLASLWLNYDVAWQGLRGLSVGGGVRYIGRSVGDNVDTFDVPAVTLVDLALSYDLGVERAVLKGWRVAAHVNNLFDRTYMSSCFSAGGCFYGPRLSVTGDISYRW
;
A
#
# COMPACT_ATOMS: atom_id res chain seq x y z
N MET A 1 -33.11 -62.76 -3.20
CA MET A 1 -32.30 -63.46 -2.19
C MET A 1 -31.13 -62.55 -1.88
N VAL A 2 -31.22 -61.82 -0.82
CA VAL A 2 -30.45 -61.96 0.43
C VAL A 2 -29.02 -61.45 0.28
N GLN A 3 -28.49 -60.44 0.93
CA GLN A 3 -28.54 -60.07 2.35
C GLN A 3 -28.07 -58.61 2.56
N ARG A 4 -28.68 -57.94 3.55
CA ARG A 4 -28.27 -56.64 4.09
C ARG A 4 -26.96 -56.77 4.87
N HIS A 5 -26.06 -55.74 4.70
CA HIS A 5 -25.13 -55.40 5.79
C HIS A 5 -25.19 -53.90 6.07
N VAL A 6 -25.59 -53.59 7.28
CA VAL A 6 -25.66 -52.27 7.89
C VAL A 6 -24.25 -51.93 8.38
N GLY A 7 -23.61 -50.91 7.80
CA GLY A 7 -22.35 -50.35 8.27
C GLY A 7 -22.59 -48.95 8.84
N ARG A 8 -22.26 -48.78 10.12
CA ARG A 8 -22.48 -47.58 10.95
C ARG A 8 -21.74 -46.37 10.37
N CYS A 9 -22.46 -45.22 10.24
CA CYS A 9 -21.90 -43.91 10.06
C CYS A 9 -21.02 -43.50 11.28
N ALA A 10 -19.74 -43.29 11.04
CA ALA A 10 -18.86 -42.62 11.98
C ALA A 10 -18.99 -41.09 11.76
N ARG A 11 -19.39 -40.36 12.79
CA ARG A 11 -19.44 -38.91 12.84
C ARG A 11 -18.00 -38.33 12.76
N PRO A 12 -17.74 -37.26 12.02
CA PRO A 12 -16.47 -36.57 12.10
C PRO A 12 -16.35 -35.83 13.44
N GLY A 13 -15.33 -36.19 14.22
CA GLY A 13 -15.05 -35.58 15.50
C GLY A 13 -14.56 -34.13 15.32
N PHE A 14 -15.25 -33.20 15.94
CA PHE A 14 -14.79 -31.83 16.13
C PHE A 14 -13.52 -31.85 17.00
N LEU A 15 -12.41 -31.38 16.45
CA LEU A 15 -11.17 -31.10 17.22
C LEU A 15 -11.44 -29.95 18.20
N SER A 16 -11.34 -30.27 19.50
CA SER A 16 -11.55 -29.30 20.56
C SER A 16 -10.49 -28.20 20.58
N PRO A 17 -10.80 -26.97 21.06
CA PRO A 17 -9.86 -25.84 21.15
C PRO A 17 -8.58 -26.13 21.96
N ARG A 18 -8.55 -27.20 22.75
CA ARG A 18 -7.39 -27.58 23.56
C ARG A 18 -6.18 -28.11 22.77
N ALA A 19 -6.36 -28.57 21.54
CA ALA A 19 -5.26 -29.07 20.71
C ALA A 19 -4.44 -27.94 20.06
N ALA A 20 -5.06 -26.79 19.76
CA ALA A 20 -4.37 -25.62 19.23
C ALA A 20 -3.49 -24.93 20.30
N LEU A 21 -3.96 -24.83 21.53
CA LEU A 21 -3.22 -24.27 22.66
C LEU A 21 -2.00 -25.13 23.07
N ARG A 22 -2.06 -26.45 22.88
CA ARG A 22 -0.95 -27.35 23.22
C ARG A 22 0.25 -27.23 22.25
N ARG A 23 0.02 -26.86 20.98
CA ARG A 23 1.10 -26.62 20.01
C ARG A 23 1.81 -25.28 20.24
N ILE A 24 1.08 -24.26 20.71
CA ILE A 24 1.67 -22.95 21.07
C ILE A 24 2.51 -23.09 22.35
N ARG A 25 2.11 -23.94 23.31
CA ARG A 25 2.84 -24.15 24.56
C ARG A 25 4.14 -24.92 24.38
N ASN A 26 4.24 -25.81 23.38
CA ASN A 26 5.47 -26.55 23.09
C ASN A 26 6.47 -25.73 22.23
N GLY A 27 6.02 -24.70 21.51
CA GLY A 27 6.90 -23.77 20.81
C GLY A 27 7.57 -22.74 21.73
N ALA A 28 6.89 -22.33 22.82
CA ALA A 28 7.43 -21.38 23.79
C ALA A 28 8.47 -22.00 24.75
N ALA A 29 8.44 -23.31 24.98
CA ALA A 29 9.38 -23.98 25.86
C ALA A 29 10.77 -24.25 25.23
N ALA A 30 10.92 -24.18 23.91
CA ALA A 30 12.19 -24.38 23.22
C ALA A 30 13.10 -23.13 23.17
N PHE A 31 12.61 -21.97 23.59
CA PHE A 31 13.37 -20.71 23.55
C PHE A 31 14.07 -20.32 24.85
N ALA A 32 13.96 -21.13 25.91
CA ALA A 32 14.54 -20.81 27.23
C ALA A 32 15.91 -21.41 27.50
N CYS A 33 16.53 -22.14 26.56
CA CYS A 33 17.78 -22.89 26.82
C CYS A 33 18.95 -22.59 25.87
N ALA A 34 19.14 -21.30 25.47
CA ALA A 34 20.36 -20.94 24.75
C ALA A 34 20.90 -19.56 25.18
N ALA A 35 21.15 -19.42 26.51
CA ALA A 35 21.96 -18.33 27.05
C ALA A 35 23.14 -18.95 27.83
N ALA A 36 24.10 -19.52 27.11
CA ALA A 36 25.42 -19.82 27.65
C ALA A 36 26.33 -18.63 27.31
N THR A 37 26.64 -17.81 28.32
CA THR A 37 27.60 -16.71 28.27
C THR A 37 29.01 -17.21 28.32
N PRO A 38 29.94 -16.79 27.43
CA PRO A 38 31.36 -16.76 27.77
C PRO A 38 31.66 -15.44 28.50
N ALA A 39 32.13 -15.55 29.73
CA ALA A 39 32.67 -14.44 30.49
C ALA A 39 34.01 -14.01 29.85
N ILE A 40 34.04 -12.83 29.27
CA ILE A 40 35.29 -12.15 28.90
C ILE A 40 35.53 -11.09 29.97
N VAL A 41 36.57 -11.33 30.74
CA VAL A 41 37.12 -10.41 31.72
C VAL A 41 37.84 -9.28 30.99
N PHE A 42 37.33 -8.05 31.08
CA PHE A 42 38.07 -6.85 30.72
C PHE A 42 38.59 -6.16 31.98
N ALA A 43 39.91 -6.02 32.02
CA ALA A 43 40.62 -5.27 33.04
C ALA A 43 40.27 -3.78 32.96
N GLN A 44 39.94 -3.19 34.10
CA GLN A 44 39.75 -1.76 34.29
C GLN A 44 41.09 -1.03 34.18
N GLY A 45 41.22 -0.15 33.20
CA GLY A 45 42.22 0.89 33.18
C GLY A 45 41.52 2.24 33.25
N VAL A 46 41.55 2.88 34.42
CA VAL A 46 41.10 4.25 34.60
C VAL A 46 42.17 5.15 34.02
N ALA A 47 41.83 5.95 33.00
CA ALA A 47 42.62 7.10 32.58
C ALA A 47 41.68 8.31 32.58
N ASP A 48 41.99 9.28 33.44
CA ASP A 48 41.43 10.59 33.47
C ASP A 48 41.58 11.29 32.09
N ALA A 49 40.49 11.60 31.44
CA ALA A 49 40.47 12.50 30.29
C ALA A 49 39.79 13.79 30.70
N ALA A 50 40.63 14.81 30.86
CA ALA A 50 40.21 16.19 31.10
C ALA A 50 39.51 16.78 29.88
N ASP A 51 38.44 17.51 30.18
CA ASP A 51 37.84 18.64 29.43
C ASP A 51 37.88 18.65 27.90
N ALA A 52 36.90 17.95 27.27
CA ALA A 52 36.37 18.38 25.99
C ALA A 52 35.15 19.29 26.23
N PRO A 53 34.99 20.44 25.53
CA PRO A 53 33.86 21.33 25.75
C PRO A 53 32.58 20.63 25.32
N LEU A 54 31.77 20.27 26.31
CA LEU A 54 30.38 19.85 26.13
C LEU A 54 29.63 20.97 25.45
N LEU A 55 29.32 20.81 24.17
CA LEU A 55 28.33 21.64 23.50
C LEU A 55 27.02 21.56 24.32
N LYS A 56 26.59 22.72 24.82
CA LYS A 56 25.32 22.82 25.55
C LYS A 56 24.24 22.22 24.66
N PRO A 57 23.42 21.27 25.19
CA PRO A 57 22.27 20.81 24.44
C PRO A 57 21.38 22.02 24.18
N ILE A 58 21.11 22.34 22.93
CA ILE A 58 20.07 23.28 22.56
C ILE A 58 18.77 22.60 22.98
N ALA A 59 18.18 23.04 24.10
CA ALA A 59 16.84 22.66 24.48
C ALA A 59 15.88 23.32 23.48
N VAL A 60 15.65 22.68 22.35
CA VAL A 60 14.51 22.97 21.52
C VAL A 60 13.34 22.26 22.20
N ASP A 61 12.47 23.04 22.82
CA ASP A 61 11.20 22.59 23.41
C ASP A 61 10.20 22.30 22.26
N GLY A 62 10.59 21.41 21.35
CA GLY A 62 9.82 20.92 20.22
C GLY A 62 9.71 19.40 20.34
N ARG A 63 8.51 18.85 20.19
CA ARG A 63 8.30 17.41 20.07
C ARG A 63 9.16 16.89 18.90
N ARG A 64 10.17 16.10 19.20
CA ARG A 64 11.01 15.48 18.16
C ARG A 64 10.12 14.57 17.29
N GLU A 65 10.10 14.81 15.98
CA GLU A 65 9.38 13.95 15.04
C GLU A 65 9.84 12.49 15.15
N THR A 66 8.92 11.57 15.04
CA THR A 66 9.18 10.14 14.99
C THR A 66 8.59 9.57 13.71
N GLY A 67 9.13 8.47 13.21
CA GLY A 67 8.64 7.82 11.98
C GLY A 67 7.22 7.23 12.08
N ILE A 68 6.53 7.36 13.22
CA ILE A 68 5.17 6.88 13.46
C ILE A 68 4.25 7.93 14.07
N GLY A 69 4.77 9.12 14.38
CA GLY A 69 4.02 10.21 15.00
C GLY A 69 3.39 11.16 13.99
N PRO A 70 2.59 12.10 14.51
CA PRO A 70 2.06 13.17 13.69
C PRO A 70 3.21 14.07 13.17
N ILE A 71 2.99 14.62 11.98
CA ILE A 71 3.91 15.53 11.30
C ILE A 71 3.23 16.88 11.20
N ASP A 72 3.96 17.93 11.55
CA ASP A 72 3.49 19.30 11.37
C ASP A 72 3.76 19.76 9.92
N GLY A 73 2.68 19.97 9.16
CA GLY A 73 2.74 20.40 7.77
C GLY A 73 2.94 19.26 6.75
N ILE A 74 3.57 19.60 5.61
CA ILE A 74 3.66 18.73 4.42
C ILE A 74 5.05 18.07 4.22
N ALA A 75 6.05 18.47 4.99
CA ALA A 75 7.42 17.95 4.90
C ALA A 75 7.75 17.13 6.14
N ALA A 76 8.04 15.84 5.96
CA ALA A 76 8.51 14.95 7.01
C ALA A 76 10.03 15.01 7.14
N GLU A 77 10.52 14.86 8.37
CA GLU A 77 11.95 14.81 8.66
C GLU A 77 12.46 13.38 8.79
N VAL A 78 11.63 12.49 9.35
CA VAL A 78 11.99 11.14 9.77
C VAL A 78 11.01 10.13 9.21
N SER A 79 11.52 8.95 8.83
CA SER A 79 10.71 7.79 8.48
C SER A 79 11.33 6.49 9.00
N ARG A 80 10.48 5.50 9.28
CA ARG A 80 10.87 4.11 9.56
C ARG A 80 10.85 3.23 8.31
N ALA A 81 10.18 3.64 7.24
CA ALA A 81 9.99 2.80 6.07
C ALA A 81 11.31 2.39 5.39
N GLY A 82 12.31 3.28 5.40
CA GLY A 82 13.60 3.01 4.77
C GLY A 82 14.55 2.13 5.58
N THR A 83 14.41 2.06 6.90
CA THR A 83 15.42 1.44 7.79
C THR A 83 14.82 0.66 8.96
N LYS A 84 13.51 0.73 9.17
CA LYS A 84 12.79 0.27 10.37
C LYS A 84 13.25 0.94 11.68
N THR A 85 14.09 1.97 11.61
CA THR A 85 14.50 2.84 12.71
C THR A 85 14.05 4.27 12.43
N ASP A 86 13.95 5.13 13.44
CA ASP A 86 13.64 6.55 13.25
C ASP A 86 14.86 7.24 12.60
N THR A 87 14.91 7.22 11.25
CA THR A 87 16.04 7.71 10.46
C THR A 87 15.66 8.99 9.72
N PRO A 88 16.48 10.05 9.79
CA PRO A 88 16.30 11.24 8.96
C PRO A 88 16.21 10.88 7.47
N LEU A 89 15.28 11.50 6.75
CA LEU A 89 15.06 11.18 5.33
C LEU A 89 16.33 11.41 4.50
N VAL A 90 17.15 12.41 4.84
CA VAL A 90 18.41 12.72 4.13
C VAL A 90 19.47 11.63 4.28
N GLU A 91 19.34 10.75 5.28
CA GLU A 91 20.30 9.68 5.57
C GLU A 91 19.90 8.32 4.94
N VAL A 92 18.72 8.24 4.32
CA VAL A 92 18.25 7.00 3.68
C VAL A 92 18.77 6.91 2.25
N PRO A 93 19.61 5.93 1.88
CA PRO A 93 20.18 5.80 0.54
C PRO A 93 19.22 5.14 -0.46
N GLN A 94 17.97 5.52 -0.48
CA GLN A 94 16.93 4.96 -1.36
C GLN A 94 15.78 5.94 -1.54
N GLY A 95 15.10 5.93 -2.70
CA GLY A 95 13.94 6.76 -2.97
C GLY A 95 12.84 6.56 -1.92
N LEU A 96 12.51 7.59 -1.16
CA LEU A 96 11.51 7.55 -0.09
C LEU A 96 10.73 8.86 -0.07
N SER A 97 9.40 8.75 -0.10
CA SER A 97 8.46 9.86 0.02
C SER A 97 7.54 9.64 1.19
N VAL A 98 7.11 10.71 1.83
CA VAL A 98 6.13 10.69 2.93
C VAL A 98 4.96 11.59 2.58
N VAL A 99 3.77 11.02 2.51
CA VAL A 99 2.51 11.76 2.37
C VAL A 99 1.96 11.99 3.76
N THR A 100 1.93 13.24 4.21
CA THR A 100 1.53 13.61 5.57
C THR A 100 0.01 13.71 5.71
N ARG A 101 -0.50 13.70 6.94
CA ARG A 101 -1.93 13.95 7.20
C ARG A 101 -2.36 15.30 6.62
N ALA A 102 -1.56 16.35 6.80
CA ALA A 102 -1.84 17.68 6.27
C ALA A 102 -2.02 17.68 4.74
N GLN A 103 -1.16 16.96 4.00
CA GLN A 103 -1.31 16.80 2.56
C GLN A 103 -2.61 16.05 2.21
N MET A 104 -2.91 14.95 2.90
CA MET A 104 -4.14 14.18 2.66
C MET A 104 -5.41 15.01 2.91
N ASP A 105 -5.39 15.86 3.95
CA ASP A 105 -6.51 16.77 4.27
C ASP A 105 -6.66 17.91 3.26
N GLN A 106 -5.53 18.47 2.76
CA GLN A 106 -5.55 19.49 1.71
C GLN A 106 -6.12 18.96 0.39
N GLN A 107 -5.90 17.68 0.08
CA GLN A 107 -6.25 17.05 -1.20
C GLN A 107 -7.54 16.22 -1.16
N ASP A 108 -8.24 16.17 -0.02
CA ASP A 108 -9.47 15.37 0.20
C ASP A 108 -9.30 13.92 -0.27
N VAL A 109 -8.31 13.22 0.31
CA VAL A 109 -7.93 11.87 -0.09
C VAL A 109 -8.95 10.84 0.42
N HIS A 110 -9.47 9.99 -0.46
CA HIS A 110 -10.49 8.98 -0.14
C HIS A 110 -10.01 7.53 -0.28
N SER A 111 -8.84 7.31 -0.87
CA SER A 111 -8.17 6.02 -1.00
C SER A 111 -6.66 6.19 -0.82
N VAL A 112 -5.95 5.11 -0.52
CA VAL A 112 -4.49 5.15 -0.47
C VAL A 112 -3.92 5.51 -1.85
N GLY A 113 -4.53 5.00 -2.92
CA GLY A 113 -4.17 5.40 -4.29
C GLY A 113 -4.29 6.91 -4.54
N ASP A 114 -5.31 7.58 -3.98
CA ASP A 114 -5.45 9.03 -4.08
C ASP A 114 -4.30 9.78 -3.42
N SER A 115 -3.79 9.29 -2.28
CA SER A 115 -2.68 9.90 -1.57
C SER A 115 -1.38 9.91 -2.38
N LEU A 116 -1.26 9.01 -3.36
CA LEU A 116 -0.06 8.85 -4.18
C LEU A 116 -0.04 9.74 -5.44
N ARG A 117 -1.11 10.49 -5.74
CA ARG A 117 -1.25 11.31 -6.97
C ARG A 117 -0.17 12.36 -7.18
N TYR A 118 0.49 12.79 -6.10
CA TYR A 118 1.56 13.79 -6.11
C TYR A 118 2.89 13.21 -5.63
N THR A 119 3.07 11.89 -5.77
CA THR A 119 4.29 11.16 -5.38
C THR A 119 5.03 10.68 -6.63
N PRO A 120 6.34 10.97 -6.78
CA PRO A 120 7.08 10.49 -7.94
C PRO A 120 7.23 8.98 -7.92
N GLY A 121 7.36 8.37 -9.10
CA GLY A 121 7.51 6.93 -9.28
C GLY A 121 6.24 6.11 -9.00
N ALA A 122 5.16 6.76 -8.54
CA ALA A 122 3.89 6.12 -8.25
C ALA A 122 2.83 6.46 -9.30
N TYR A 123 2.16 5.45 -9.81
CA TYR A 123 0.94 5.59 -10.60
C TYR A 123 -0.15 4.75 -9.96
N ALA A 124 -1.11 5.42 -9.38
CA ALA A 124 -2.28 4.80 -8.78
C ALA A 124 -3.52 5.13 -9.61
N ASP A 125 -4.27 4.10 -9.93
CA ASP A 125 -5.41 4.19 -10.83
C ASP A 125 -6.65 3.56 -10.18
N SER A 126 -7.78 4.24 -10.32
CA SER A 126 -9.07 3.73 -9.86
C SER A 126 -9.62 2.76 -10.90
N ARG A 127 -9.63 1.50 -10.57
CA ARG A 127 -10.15 0.43 -11.42
C ARG A 127 -11.34 -0.25 -10.74
N ILE A 128 -12.17 -0.90 -11.55
CA ILE A 128 -13.24 -1.77 -11.05
C ILE A 128 -14.14 -1.03 -10.05
N GLY A 129 -14.66 0.13 -10.43
CA GLY A 129 -15.53 0.93 -9.56
C GLY A 129 -14.87 1.45 -8.26
N GLY A 130 -13.53 1.33 -8.12
CA GLY A 130 -12.81 1.73 -6.92
C GLY A 130 -12.84 0.71 -5.77
N VAL A 131 -13.32 -0.52 -6.01
CA VAL A 131 -13.37 -1.58 -4.96
C VAL A 131 -12.00 -2.22 -4.70
N LEU A 132 -11.09 -2.12 -5.67
CA LEU A 132 -9.69 -2.55 -5.55
C LEU A 132 -8.77 -1.40 -5.93
N GLU A 133 -7.70 -1.25 -5.17
CA GLU A 133 -6.63 -0.29 -5.47
C GLU A 133 -5.58 -0.93 -6.39
N SER A 134 -5.20 -0.21 -7.43
CA SER A 134 -4.13 -0.60 -8.34
C SER A 134 -3.02 0.43 -8.23
N VAL A 135 -1.87 0.04 -7.68
CA VAL A 135 -0.71 0.91 -7.51
C VAL A 135 0.47 0.33 -8.26
N PHE A 136 1.08 1.15 -9.10
CA PHE A 136 2.34 0.86 -9.76
C PHE A 136 3.43 1.73 -9.14
N LEU A 137 4.52 1.11 -8.72
CA LEU A 137 5.72 1.79 -8.29
C LEU A 137 6.85 1.47 -9.28
N ARG A 138 7.48 2.51 -9.86
CA ARG A 138 8.55 2.35 -10.87
C ARG A 138 8.21 1.38 -12.01
N GLY A 139 6.91 1.33 -12.39
CA GLY A 139 6.41 0.45 -13.46
C GLY A 139 6.08 -0.98 -13.04
N PHE A 140 6.34 -1.36 -11.79
CA PHE A 140 5.92 -2.64 -11.23
C PHE A 140 4.65 -2.45 -10.41
N GLY A 141 3.70 -3.31 -10.62
CA GLY A 141 2.41 -3.26 -9.97
C GLY A 141 1.45 -4.19 -10.66
N GLY A 142 0.21 -4.14 -10.28
CA GLY A 142 -0.74 -5.03 -10.89
C GLY A 142 -2.19 -4.76 -10.53
N PHE A 143 -3.01 -5.75 -10.77
CA PHE A 143 -4.44 -5.71 -10.78
C PHE A 143 -5.01 -6.82 -9.90
N ALA A 144 -5.99 -6.52 -9.06
CA ALA A 144 -6.64 -7.44 -8.12
C ALA A 144 -5.69 -8.08 -7.09
N ALA A 145 -6.13 -9.13 -6.40
CA ALA A 145 -5.29 -9.84 -5.43
C ALA A 145 -4.10 -10.59 -6.06
N ALA A 146 -4.17 -10.87 -7.36
CA ALA A 146 -3.03 -11.36 -8.13
C ALA A 146 -1.97 -10.26 -8.35
N ALA A 147 -2.33 -9.00 -8.17
CA ALA A 147 -1.41 -7.90 -8.20
C ALA A 147 -0.47 -7.95 -7.00
N ILE A 148 0.78 -7.94 -7.34
CA ILE A 148 1.87 -7.84 -6.39
C ILE A 148 1.91 -6.38 -5.94
N ASN A 149 1.12 -6.08 -4.94
CA ASN A 149 1.17 -4.77 -4.33
C ASN A 149 1.42 -4.98 -2.83
N PRO A 150 2.68 -4.89 -2.40
CA PRO A 150 3.00 -5.00 -0.99
C PRO A 150 2.59 -3.71 -0.31
N GLN A 151 1.35 -3.68 0.15
CA GLN A 151 0.87 -2.69 1.10
C GLN A 151 1.19 -3.17 2.50
N MET A 152 1.80 -2.30 3.27
CA MET A 152 2.09 -2.51 4.68
C MET A 152 1.21 -1.59 5.52
N LEU A 153 0.90 -2.01 6.72
CA LEU A 153 0.29 -1.16 7.74
C LEU A 153 1.13 -1.30 9.01
N ASP A 154 1.65 -0.18 9.51
CA ASP A 154 2.55 -0.14 10.68
C ASP A 154 3.78 -1.06 10.53
N GLY A 155 4.33 -1.16 9.31
CA GLY A 155 5.48 -2.00 8.98
C GLY A 155 5.21 -3.50 8.86
N LEU A 156 3.95 -3.95 8.99
CA LEU A 156 3.52 -5.33 8.82
C LEU A 156 2.74 -5.53 7.51
N PRO A 157 2.95 -6.65 6.78
CA PRO A 157 2.24 -6.91 5.53
C PRO A 157 0.75 -7.03 5.73
N LEU A 158 -0.03 -6.50 4.78
CA LEU A 158 -1.46 -6.72 4.70
C LEU A 158 -1.76 -8.04 3.97
N PRO A 159 -2.76 -8.82 4.43
CA PRO A 159 -3.11 -10.07 3.79
C PRO A 159 -3.80 -9.86 2.45
N LYS A 160 -3.62 -10.86 1.59
CA LYS A 160 -4.39 -11.07 0.37
C LYS A 160 -4.91 -12.50 0.32
N GLY A 161 -6.04 -12.70 -0.34
CA GLY A 161 -6.61 -14.02 -0.58
C GLY A 161 -6.04 -14.71 -1.81
N VAL A 162 -6.78 -15.67 -2.31
CA VAL A 162 -6.39 -16.46 -3.49
C VAL A 162 -6.55 -15.64 -4.76
N ASN A 163 -7.62 -14.85 -4.90
CA ASN A 163 -7.93 -14.10 -6.12
C ASN A 163 -8.51 -12.69 -5.88
N TRP A 164 -9.65 -12.56 -5.20
CA TRP A 164 -10.38 -11.29 -5.08
C TRP A 164 -10.27 -10.63 -3.71
N ALA A 165 -9.91 -11.37 -2.69
CA ALA A 165 -9.77 -10.80 -1.35
C ALA A 165 -8.46 -10.02 -1.23
N ALA A 166 -8.59 -8.71 -1.11
CA ALA A 166 -7.49 -7.78 -0.83
C ALA A 166 -7.88 -6.85 0.31
N SER A 167 -6.96 -6.65 1.25
CA SER A 167 -7.13 -5.66 2.31
C SER A 167 -7.07 -4.25 1.76
N VAL A 168 -7.90 -3.37 2.29
CA VAL A 168 -7.90 -1.94 1.99
C VAL A 168 -8.00 -1.18 3.30
N VAL A 169 -7.24 -0.10 3.44
CA VAL A 169 -7.25 0.77 4.63
C VAL A 169 -7.80 2.13 4.23
N ASP A 170 -8.78 2.65 4.98
CA ASP A 170 -9.29 3.99 4.73
C ASP A 170 -8.29 5.05 5.20
N PRO A 171 -7.93 6.05 4.36
CA PRO A 171 -6.97 7.09 4.73
C PRO A 171 -7.39 7.93 5.95
N SER A 172 -8.67 7.96 6.32
CA SER A 172 -9.14 8.66 7.51
C SER A 172 -8.54 8.10 8.81
N THR A 173 -8.14 6.82 8.81
CA THR A 173 -7.52 6.14 9.95
C THR A 173 -5.99 6.24 9.97
N LEU A 174 -5.40 6.92 8.97
CA LEU A 174 -3.95 7.03 8.79
C LEU A 174 -3.41 8.38 9.23
N GLU A 175 -2.24 8.36 9.85
CA GLU A 175 -1.44 9.53 10.17
C GLU A 175 -0.57 9.96 8.97
N ARG A 176 -0.02 8.99 8.25
CA ARG A 176 0.85 9.21 7.09
C ARG A 176 0.90 7.97 6.19
N VAL A 177 1.38 8.17 4.96
CA VAL A 177 1.68 7.10 4.02
C VAL A 177 3.11 7.26 3.54
N ASP A 178 3.96 6.27 3.80
CA ASP A 178 5.36 6.24 3.41
C ASP A 178 5.52 5.39 2.15
N VAL A 179 6.22 5.89 1.14
CA VAL A 179 6.44 5.20 -0.13
C VAL A 179 7.92 4.95 -0.31
N LEU A 180 8.37 3.73 -0.03
CA LEU A 180 9.73 3.29 -0.28
C LEU A 180 9.81 2.69 -1.68
N ARG A 181 10.56 3.32 -2.58
CA ARG A 181 10.68 2.92 -3.99
C ARG A 181 11.88 2.04 -4.23
N GLY A 182 11.71 1.03 -5.09
CA GLY A 182 12.72 0.01 -5.36
C GLY A 182 12.70 -1.15 -4.36
N PRO A 183 13.55 -2.17 -4.55
CA PRO A 183 13.56 -3.40 -3.76
C PRO A 183 13.66 -3.16 -2.26
N ALA A 184 12.72 -3.74 -1.49
CA ALA A 184 12.60 -3.56 -0.04
C ALA A 184 12.65 -4.89 0.75
N SER A 185 12.95 -6.01 0.09
CA SER A 185 12.85 -7.35 0.68
C SER A 185 13.76 -7.57 1.88
N VAL A 186 14.87 -6.87 1.97
CA VAL A 186 15.80 -6.95 3.13
C VAL A 186 15.11 -6.64 4.46
N LEU A 187 14.16 -5.72 4.46
CA LEU A 187 13.43 -5.33 5.68
C LEU A 187 12.05 -5.97 5.79
N TYR A 188 11.38 -6.16 4.65
CA TYR A 188 9.95 -6.49 4.61
C TYR A 188 9.66 -7.90 4.07
N GLY A 189 10.69 -8.66 3.70
CA GLY A 189 10.53 -9.98 3.11
C GLY A 189 10.03 -9.89 1.68
N GLN A 190 9.02 -10.68 1.33
CA GLN A 190 8.42 -10.64 0.00
C GLN A 190 8.00 -9.22 -0.38
N ALA A 191 8.61 -8.65 -1.41
CA ALA A 191 8.32 -7.30 -1.87
C ALA A 191 8.46 -7.18 -3.39
N SER A 192 7.60 -6.35 -4.00
CA SER A 192 7.68 -5.98 -5.41
C SER A 192 9.01 -5.30 -5.72
N PRO A 193 9.55 -5.50 -6.94
CA PRO A 193 10.72 -4.74 -7.39
C PRO A 193 10.54 -3.21 -7.34
N GLY A 194 9.31 -2.74 -7.52
CA GLY A 194 8.97 -1.31 -7.51
C GLY A 194 9.03 -0.66 -6.15
N GLY A 195 8.83 -1.43 -5.06
CA GLY A 195 8.83 -0.89 -3.70
C GLY A 195 7.61 -1.30 -2.86
N ILE A 196 7.40 -0.57 -1.78
CA ILE A 196 6.27 -0.76 -0.85
C ILE A 196 5.57 0.56 -0.54
N VAL A 197 4.30 0.45 -0.15
CA VAL A 197 3.52 1.53 0.46
C VAL A 197 3.27 1.15 1.93
N ASP A 198 3.89 1.85 2.87
CA ASP A 198 3.71 1.63 4.30
C ASP A 198 2.80 2.70 4.89
N MET A 199 1.65 2.28 5.33
CA MET A 199 0.63 3.12 5.96
C MET A 199 0.86 3.13 7.47
N VAL A 200 0.79 4.30 8.08
CA VAL A 200 0.96 4.45 9.52
C VAL A 200 -0.38 4.82 10.14
N SER A 201 -0.87 3.98 11.03
CA SER A 201 -2.14 4.21 11.75
C SER A 201 -2.07 5.43 12.66
N LYS A 202 -3.17 6.15 12.80
CA LYS A 202 -3.35 7.14 13.85
C LYS A 202 -3.19 6.50 15.22
N ARG A 203 -2.50 7.21 16.14
CA ARG A 203 -2.24 6.74 17.50
C ARG A 203 -2.81 7.72 18.53
N PRO A 204 -3.10 7.26 19.77
CA PRO A 204 -3.51 8.13 20.86
C PRO A 204 -2.56 9.29 21.08
N THR A 205 -3.12 10.46 21.34
CA THR A 205 -2.40 11.72 21.59
C THR A 205 -2.41 12.06 23.08
N ARG A 206 -1.40 12.82 23.54
CA ARG A 206 -1.34 13.30 24.92
C ARG A 206 -2.30 14.48 25.16
N ASP A 207 -2.53 15.28 24.11
CA ASP A 207 -3.47 16.38 24.17
C ASP A 207 -4.83 15.92 23.66
N ALA A 208 -5.90 16.39 24.27
CA ALA A 208 -7.25 16.08 23.83
C ALA A 208 -7.50 16.65 22.43
N GLN A 209 -7.93 15.81 21.54
CA GLN A 209 -8.34 16.14 20.17
C GLN A 209 -9.74 15.58 19.95
N ARG A 210 -10.63 16.41 19.47
CA ARG A 210 -11.99 16.00 19.16
C ARG A 210 -12.39 16.65 17.85
N LEU A 211 -12.71 15.83 16.86
CA LEU A 211 -13.13 16.25 15.55
C LEU A 211 -14.42 15.53 15.18
N LEU A 212 -15.37 16.29 14.68
CA LEU A 212 -16.54 15.78 13.96
C LEU A 212 -16.62 16.47 12.61
N ALA A 213 -16.84 15.72 11.54
CA ALA A 213 -16.94 16.24 10.18
C ALA A 213 -18.11 15.62 9.44
N VAL A 214 -18.79 16.44 8.64
CA VAL A 214 -19.85 16.01 7.71
C VAL A 214 -19.44 16.48 6.33
N GLN A 215 -19.50 15.58 5.36
CA GLN A 215 -19.17 15.85 3.96
C GLN A 215 -20.34 15.46 3.05
N ALA A 216 -20.61 16.28 2.04
CA ALA A 216 -21.53 16.00 0.95
C ALA A 216 -20.84 16.26 -0.40
N GLY A 217 -21.34 15.65 -1.47
CA GLY A 217 -20.74 15.84 -2.79
C GLY A 217 -21.65 15.36 -3.92
N ASN A 218 -21.15 15.50 -5.14
CA ASN A 218 -21.86 14.93 -6.29
C ASN A 218 -21.87 13.39 -6.22
N ARG A 219 -22.67 12.72 -7.05
CA ARG A 219 -22.91 11.28 -7.05
C ARG A 219 -23.42 10.78 -5.69
N ASP A 220 -24.45 11.46 -5.16
CA ASP A 220 -25.14 11.12 -3.89
C ASP A 220 -24.19 10.86 -2.71
N ARG A 221 -23.03 11.54 -2.73
CA ARG A 221 -22.03 11.36 -1.67
C ARG A 221 -22.51 12.03 -0.38
N ALA A 222 -22.49 11.25 0.70
CA ALA A 222 -22.68 11.72 2.06
C ALA A 222 -21.75 10.92 3.00
N GLN A 223 -21.06 11.63 3.89
CA GLN A 223 -20.13 11.04 4.85
C GLN A 223 -20.21 11.78 6.18
N VAL A 224 -20.12 10.99 7.25
CA VAL A 224 -19.86 11.49 8.61
C VAL A 224 -18.57 10.86 9.08
N ALA A 225 -17.66 11.66 9.62
CA ALA A 225 -16.39 11.19 10.19
C ALA A 225 -16.16 11.80 11.57
N PHE A 226 -15.46 11.07 12.43
CA PHE A 226 -15.08 11.51 13.75
C PHE A 226 -13.65 11.06 14.11
N ASP A 227 -13.00 11.81 15.02
CA ASP A 227 -11.67 11.50 15.53
C ASP A 227 -11.54 12.06 16.96
N PHE A 228 -11.58 11.18 17.95
CA PHE A 228 -11.52 11.52 19.36
C PHE A 228 -10.29 10.90 19.99
N SER A 229 -9.43 11.71 20.59
CA SER A 229 -8.20 11.26 21.22
C SER A 229 -7.88 12.08 22.45
N GLY A 230 -7.15 11.49 23.40
CA GLY A 230 -6.66 12.20 24.58
C GLY A 230 -6.24 11.27 25.71
N PRO A 231 -5.79 11.84 26.82
CA PRO A 231 -5.43 11.07 28.00
C PRO A 231 -6.68 10.48 28.68
N LEU A 232 -6.57 9.24 29.18
CA LEU A 232 -7.56 8.57 30.01
C LEU A 232 -7.30 8.78 31.50
N THR A 233 -6.02 8.97 31.89
CA THR A 233 -5.59 9.14 33.27
C THR A 233 -4.93 10.50 33.46
N GLN A 234 -5.01 11.05 34.66
CA GLN A 234 -4.45 12.38 34.96
C GLN A 234 -2.92 12.42 34.84
N ASP A 235 -2.24 11.29 35.09
CA ASP A 235 -0.80 11.14 34.93
C ASP A 235 -0.36 10.99 33.46
N GLY A 236 -1.34 10.90 32.53
CA GLY A 236 -1.09 10.74 31.09
C GLY A 236 -0.47 9.40 30.68
N GLN A 237 -0.42 8.41 31.59
CA GLN A 237 0.13 7.09 31.25
C GLN A 237 -0.76 6.31 30.27
N TRP A 238 -2.07 6.52 30.36
CA TRP A 238 -3.04 5.94 29.45
C TRP A 238 -3.65 6.99 28.54
N ALA A 239 -3.65 6.72 27.24
CA ALA A 239 -4.29 7.57 26.26
C ALA A 239 -5.11 6.70 25.28
N TYR A 240 -6.21 7.25 24.79
CA TYR A 240 -7.09 6.58 23.83
C TYR A 240 -7.19 7.38 22.54
N ARG A 241 -7.53 6.71 21.45
CA ARG A 241 -8.06 7.32 20.23
C ARG A 241 -9.15 6.42 19.66
N VAL A 242 -10.21 7.03 19.16
CA VAL A 242 -11.24 6.36 18.38
C VAL A 242 -11.53 7.25 17.19
N ASP A 243 -11.23 6.77 16.02
CA ASP A 243 -11.53 7.44 14.77
C ASP A 243 -12.34 6.54 13.84
N GLY A 244 -13.08 7.13 12.91
CA GLY A 244 -13.86 6.39 11.96
C GLY A 244 -14.76 7.25 11.10
N LEU A 245 -15.42 6.59 10.15
CA LEU A 245 -16.41 7.22 9.27
C LEU A 245 -17.52 6.26 8.83
N ALA A 246 -18.62 6.85 8.40
CA ALA A 246 -19.63 6.18 7.59
C ALA A 246 -19.84 7.00 6.32
N ARG A 247 -19.77 6.34 5.15
CA ARG A 247 -19.88 6.94 3.84
C ARG A 247 -20.82 6.16 2.95
N ARG A 248 -21.65 6.88 2.19
CA ARG A 248 -22.31 6.37 1.00
C ARG A 248 -21.97 7.27 -0.18
N ALA A 249 -21.85 6.72 -1.37
CA ALA A 249 -21.72 7.44 -2.62
C ALA A 249 -22.09 6.52 -3.78
N ASP A 250 -22.50 7.08 -4.90
CA ASP A 250 -22.53 6.38 -6.17
C ASP A 250 -21.15 6.46 -6.83
N ALA A 251 -20.74 5.39 -7.52
CA ALA A 251 -19.54 5.40 -8.35
C ALA A 251 -19.84 6.11 -9.71
N GLN A 252 -18.86 6.11 -10.61
CA GLN A 252 -19.02 6.76 -11.91
C GLN A 252 -19.93 5.98 -12.86
N ALA A 253 -19.88 4.65 -12.84
CA ALA A 253 -20.76 3.80 -13.65
C ALA A 253 -22.14 3.70 -13.00
N ASP A 254 -23.18 3.68 -13.81
CA ASP A 254 -24.56 3.47 -13.35
C ASP A 254 -24.65 2.18 -12.52
N PHE A 255 -25.60 2.09 -11.60
CA PHE A 255 -25.82 0.96 -10.67
C PHE A 255 -24.63 0.64 -9.73
N SER A 256 -23.53 1.41 -9.80
CA SER A 256 -22.34 1.17 -8.99
C SER A 256 -22.34 2.05 -7.75
N LYS A 257 -22.05 1.45 -6.58
CA LYS A 257 -22.02 2.13 -5.27
C LYS A 257 -20.66 2.03 -4.62
N GLN A 258 -20.35 3.01 -3.77
CA GLN A 258 -19.17 3.05 -2.90
C GLN A 258 -19.63 3.36 -1.48
N GLN A 259 -19.84 2.31 -0.70
CA GLN A 259 -20.25 2.42 0.70
C GLN A 259 -19.15 1.93 1.61
N ARG A 260 -18.98 2.59 2.75
CA ARG A 260 -17.98 2.20 3.75
C ARG A 260 -18.39 2.61 5.15
N VAL A 261 -18.17 1.72 6.10
CA VAL A 261 -18.13 2.02 7.52
C VAL A 261 -16.79 1.54 8.05
N VAL A 262 -16.09 2.41 8.75
CA VAL A 262 -14.83 2.07 9.44
C VAL A 262 -14.81 2.67 10.83
N ILE A 263 -14.29 1.91 11.79
CA ILE A 263 -13.99 2.37 13.14
C ILE A 263 -12.65 1.78 13.57
N ALA A 264 -11.76 2.62 14.13
CA ALA A 264 -10.42 2.24 14.53
C ALA A 264 -10.09 2.70 15.97
N PRO A 265 -10.55 1.98 17.00
CA PRO A 265 -10.16 2.25 18.36
C PRO A 265 -8.72 1.82 18.65
N SER A 266 -8.01 2.64 19.40
CA SER A 266 -6.65 2.37 19.85
C SER A 266 -6.41 2.85 21.28
N LEU A 267 -5.48 2.20 21.98
CA LEU A 267 -5.16 2.47 23.37
C LEU A 267 -3.65 2.43 23.55
N THR A 268 -3.07 3.46 24.12
CA THR A 268 -1.64 3.51 24.45
C THR A 268 -1.46 3.50 25.97
N TRP A 269 -0.58 2.62 26.44
CA TRP A 269 -0.03 2.62 27.79
C TRP A 269 1.44 3.01 27.72
N GLN A 270 1.80 4.11 28.39
CA GLN A 270 3.15 4.64 28.44
C GLN A 270 3.49 5.06 29.86
N PRO A 271 3.89 4.08 30.72
CA PRO A 271 4.15 4.32 32.14
C PRO A 271 5.38 5.23 32.39
N ASN A 272 6.30 5.28 31.43
CA ASN A 272 7.51 6.11 31.48
C ASN A 272 8.00 6.45 30.07
N ALA A 273 9.11 7.17 29.95
CA ALA A 273 9.68 7.56 28.65
C ALA A 273 10.24 6.38 27.84
N ASP A 274 10.55 5.26 28.49
CA ASP A 274 11.24 4.14 27.88
C ASP A 274 10.30 3.01 27.43
N THR A 275 9.08 2.95 27.98
CA THR A 275 8.12 1.89 27.70
C THR A 275 6.87 2.45 27.03
N ARG A 276 6.51 1.90 25.88
CA ARG A 276 5.25 2.19 25.18
C ARG A 276 4.63 0.90 24.66
N PHE A 277 3.37 0.71 24.99
CA PHE A 277 2.52 -0.33 24.41
C PHE A 277 1.30 0.34 23.78
N THR A 278 1.03 0.07 22.51
CA THR A 278 -0.15 0.60 21.81
C THR A 278 -0.94 -0.55 21.22
N LEU A 279 -2.16 -0.76 21.71
CA LEU A 279 -3.15 -1.64 21.09
C LEU A 279 -3.77 -0.89 19.90
N LEU A 280 -3.81 -1.53 18.75
CA LEU A 280 -4.36 -1.02 17.49
C LEU A 280 -5.44 -1.98 17.01
N THR A 281 -6.64 -1.48 16.81
CA THR A 281 -7.75 -2.28 16.29
C THR A 281 -8.46 -1.53 15.19
N SER A 282 -9.08 -2.24 14.25
CA SER A 282 -9.99 -1.64 13.29
C SER A 282 -11.03 -2.64 12.81
N TYR A 283 -12.21 -2.13 12.50
CA TYR A 283 -13.24 -2.84 11.77
C TYR A 283 -13.68 -2.00 10.59
N GLN A 284 -13.66 -2.58 9.40
CA GLN A 284 -14.12 -1.95 8.17
C GLN A 284 -15.09 -2.86 7.46
N ARG A 285 -16.18 -2.28 6.98
CA ARG A 285 -17.14 -2.93 6.10
C ARG A 285 -17.39 -2.06 4.89
N ASP A 286 -17.29 -2.65 3.71
CA ASP A 286 -17.61 -2.05 2.41
C ASP A 286 -18.81 -2.82 1.82
N PRO A 287 -20.06 -2.51 2.25
CA PRO A 287 -21.24 -3.25 1.83
C PRO A 287 -21.73 -2.78 0.46
N TYR A 288 -22.30 -3.68 -0.33
CA TYR A 288 -23.02 -3.37 -1.57
C TYR A 288 -22.22 -2.56 -2.61
N ASN A 289 -20.89 -2.59 -2.56
CA ASN A 289 -20.09 -2.02 -3.63
C ASN A 289 -20.27 -2.86 -4.89
N SER A 290 -20.18 -2.23 -6.05
CA SER A 290 -20.41 -2.91 -7.33
C SER A 290 -19.10 -3.09 -8.07
N PHE A 291 -18.96 -4.24 -8.72
CA PHE A 291 -17.87 -4.50 -9.63
C PHE A 291 -18.19 -3.83 -11.00
N ALA A 292 -17.75 -2.60 -11.19
CA ALA A 292 -17.79 -2.00 -12.52
C ALA A 292 -16.59 -2.48 -13.33
N GLY A 293 -16.79 -3.44 -14.21
CA GLY A 293 -15.74 -4.09 -15.01
C GLY A 293 -15.04 -3.11 -15.98
N TRP A 294 -14.28 -3.67 -16.89
CA TRP A 294 -13.59 -2.94 -17.96
C TRP A 294 -14.43 -2.85 -19.23
N LEU A 295 -14.04 -1.97 -20.14
CA LEU A 295 -14.65 -1.73 -21.43
C LEU A 295 -13.63 -1.90 -22.55
N PRO A 296 -14.04 -2.24 -23.80
CA PRO A 296 -13.10 -2.38 -24.92
C PRO A 296 -12.54 -1.01 -25.35
N ALA A 297 -11.31 -1.02 -25.86
CA ALA A 297 -10.67 0.17 -26.46
C ALA A 297 -11.48 0.74 -27.63
N LEU A 298 -12.08 -0.15 -28.41
CA LEU A 298 -13.06 0.22 -29.46
C LEU A 298 -14.40 0.57 -28.78
N GLY A 299 -14.81 1.80 -28.90
CA GLY A 299 -15.95 2.40 -28.21
C GLY A 299 -15.54 3.28 -27.02
N THR A 300 -14.28 3.22 -26.55
CA THR A 300 -13.78 4.08 -25.46
C THR A 300 -12.64 4.99 -25.88
N LEU A 301 -11.53 4.46 -26.35
CA LEU A 301 -10.41 5.23 -26.92
C LEU A 301 -10.71 5.74 -28.31
N ARG A 302 -11.42 4.95 -29.09
CA ARG A 302 -11.84 5.26 -30.46
C ARG A 302 -13.32 4.97 -30.57
N PRO A 303 -14.11 5.78 -31.34
CA PRO A 303 -15.49 5.44 -31.61
C PRO A 303 -15.61 4.04 -32.22
N GLY A 304 -16.50 3.23 -31.69
CA GLY A 304 -16.84 1.92 -32.22
C GLY A 304 -17.93 2.01 -33.31
N PRO A 305 -18.36 0.87 -33.88
CA PRO A 305 -19.46 0.82 -34.83
C PRO A 305 -20.79 1.38 -34.30
N ALA A 306 -20.94 1.37 -32.95
CA ALA A 306 -22.11 1.96 -32.26
C ALA A 306 -21.82 3.35 -31.67
N GLY A 307 -20.69 4.00 -32.04
CA GLY A 307 -20.25 5.26 -31.48
C GLY A 307 -19.40 5.12 -30.21
N GLN A 308 -19.42 6.18 -29.39
CA GLN A 308 -18.65 6.21 -28.11
C GLN A 308 -19.51 5.63 -27.00
N ILE A 309 -18.92 4.71 -26.21
CA ILE A 309 -19.54 4.18 -24.99
C ILE A 309 -19.47 5.27 -23.91
N PRO A 310 -20.58 5.65 -23.27
CA PRO A 310 -20.59 6.69 -22.25
C PRO A 310 -19.72 6.34 -21.03
N THR A 311 -19.17 7.35 -20.35
CA THR A 311 -18.33 7.14 -19.15
C THR A 311 -19.09 6.58 -17.95
N HIS A 312 -20.41 6.71 -17.94
CA HIS A 312 -21.31 6.16 -16.92
C HIS A 312 -21.85 4.77 -17.27
N PHE A 313 -21.54 4.24 -18.47
CA PHE A 313 -22.02 2.94 -18.90
C PHE A 313 -21.57 1.82 -17.95
N PHE A 314 -22.52 0.99 -17.54
CA PHE A 314 -22.28 -0.15 -16.67
C PHE A 314 -22.21 -1.45 -17.48
N PRO A 315 -21.04 -2.08 -17.60
CA PRO A 315 -20.91 -3.33 -18.36
C PRO A 315 -21.38 -4.58 -17.61
N GLY A 316 -21.75 -4.44 -16.35
CA GLY A 316 -22.13 -5.52 -15.44
C GLY A 316 -23.61 -5.93 -15.52
N LEU A 317 -24.05 -6.63 -14.51
CA LEU A 317 -25.44 -7.06 -14.27
C LEU A 317 -25.92 -6.48 -12.93
N PRO A 318 -26.81 -5.48 -12.89
CA PRO A 318 -27.19 -4.80 -11.64
C PRO A 318 -27.72 -5.72 -10.55
N ASP A 319 -28.46 -6.78 -10.92
CA ASP A 319 -29.03 -7.74 -9.96
C ASP A 319 -28.04 -8.84 -9.53
N PHE A 320 -26.84 -8.85 -10.08
CA PHE A 320 -25.81 -9.86 -9.79
C PHE A 320 -24.54 -9.26 -9.21
N ASP A 321 -24.05 -8.15 -9.79
CA ASP A 321 -22.76 -7.58 -9.46
C ASP A 321 -22.75 -7.03 -8.03
N ALA A 322 -21.80 -7.55 -7.24
CA ALA A 322 -21.58 -7.13 -5.86
C ALA A 322 -20.12 -7.36 -5.45
N TYR A 323 -19.61 -6.50 -4.61
CA TYR A 323 -18.35 -6.68 -3.92
C TYR A 323 -18.52 -6.25 -2.46
N ASP A 324 -18.78 -7.21 -1.59
CA ASP A 324 -18.91 -7.00 -0.14
C ASP A 324 -17.61 -7.40 0.55
N ARG A 325 -17.04 -6.49 1.32
CA ARG A 325 -15.83 -6.74 2.11
C ARG A 325 -16.12 -6.50 3.59
N LYS A 326 -15.67 -7.43 4.43
CA LYS A 326 -15.61 -7.29 5.89
C LYS A 326 -14.18 -7.54 6.33
N GLN A 327 -13.61 -6.59 7.06
CA GLN A 327 -12.24 -6.67 7.52
C GLN A 327 -12.17 -6.28 8.99
N ALA A 328 -11.56 -7.13 9.81
CA ALA A 328 -11.30 -6.87 11.22
C ALA A 328 -9.81 -7.06 11.49
N MET A 329 -9.21 -6.12 12.21
CA MET A 329 -7.82 -6.16 12.60
C MET A 329 -7.69 -5.94 14.11
N ILE A 330 -6.81 -6.69 14.74
CA ILE A 330 -6.36 -6.47 16.10
C ILE A 330 -4.86 -6.72 16.20
N GLY A 331 -4.15 -5.79 16.80
CA GLY A 331 -2.71 -5.89 16.92
C GLY A 331 -2.16 -4.95 17.97
N TYR A 332 -0.87 -5.00 18.15
CA TYR A 332 -0.17 -4.06 19.02
C TYR A 332 1.21 -3.70 18.48
N ALA A 333 1.68 -2.54 18.92
CA ALA A 333 3.05 -2.10 18.80
C ALA A 333 3.61 -1.90 20.21
N PHE A 334 4.67 -2.64 20.54
CA PHE A 334 5.40 -2.55 21.80
C PHE A 334 6.80 -2.02 21.55
N GLU A 335 7.25 -1.09 22.38
CA GLU A 335 8.61 -0.55 22.37
C GLU A 335 9.10 -0.40 23.80
N HIS A 336 10.31 -0.89 24.09
CA HIS A 336 10.98 -0.70 25.37
C HIS A 336 12.47 -0.41 25.18
N ARG A 337 12.96 0.64 25.83
CA ARG A 337 14.37 1.02 25.87
C ARG A 337 14.93 0.60 27.24
N PHE A 338 15.81 -0.39 27.24
CA PHE A 338 16.47 -0.85 28.46
C PHE A 338 17.51 0.16 28.97
N ASN A 339 18.20 0.80 28.04
CA ASN A 339 19.23 1.81 28.31
C ASN A 339 19.53 2.60 27.00
N PRO A 340 20.46 3.57 26.96
CA PRO A 340 20.79 4.29 25.73
C PRO A 340 21.26 3.42 24.57
N THR A 341 21.82 2.22 24.84
CA THR A 341 22.33 1.29 23.85
C THR A 341 21.25 0.38 23.30
N TRP A 342 20.40 -0.20 24.15
CA TRP A 342 19.50 -1.28 23.77
C TRP A 342 18.03 -0.87 23.80
N LYS A 343 17.36 -1.12 22.67
CA LYS A 343 15.92 -0.94 22.51
C LYS A 343 15.31 -2.17 21.81
N VAL A 344 14.18 -2.63 22.29
CA VAL A 344 13.39 -3.70 21.65
C VAL A 344 12.09 -3.17 21.14
N ARG A 345 11.60 -3.73 20.03
CA ARG A 345 10.28 -3.49 19.47
C ARG A 345 9.64 -4.78 19.03
N GLN A 346 8.34 -4.88 19.21
CA GLN A 346 7.54 -5.98 18.69
C GLN A 346 6.23 -5.43 18.14
N ASN A 347 5.95 -5.77 16.89
CA ASN A 347 4.68 -5.49 16.24
C ASN A 347 3.98 -6.80 15.91
N LEU A 348 2.71 -6.93 16.28
CA LEU A 348 1.87 -8.08 15.95
C LEU A 348 0.53 -7.59 15.43
N ARG A 349 0.01 -8.25 14.39
CA ARG A 349 -1.36 -8.05 13.92
C ARG A 349 -2.00 -9.36 13.48
N TYR A 350 -3.23 -9.57 13.93
CA TYR A 350 -4.17 -10.53 13.37
C TYR A 350 -5.15 -9.78 12.49
N THR A 351 -5.42 -10.32 11.31
CA THR A 351 -6.42 -9.79 10.37
C THR A 351 -7.36 -10.90 9.94
N HIS A 352 -8.66 -10.62 10.02
CA HIS A 352 -9.71 -11.42 9.41
C HIS A 352 -10.31 -10.63 8.25
N LEU A 353 -10.43 -11.27 7.09
CA LEU A 353 -10.93 -10.65 5.86
C LEU A 353 -11.89 -11.61 5.16
N ASP A 354 -13.12 -11.15 4.92
CA ASP A 354 -14.11 -11.82 4.09
C ASP A 354 -14.42 -10.98 2.87
N VAL A 355 -14.49 -11.62 1.71
CA VAL A 355 -14.90 -10.99 0.45
C VAL A 355 -15.91 -11.88 -0.26
N ASP A 356 -17.07 -11.29 -0.54
CA ASP A 356 -18.09 -11.83 -1.42
C ASP A 356 -18.07 -11.04 -2.73
N PHE A 357 -17.64 -11.70 -3.80
CA PHE A 357 -17.56 -11.14 -5.14
C PHE A 357 -18.57 -11.81 -6.06
N ASN A 358 -19.33 -11.02 -6.79
CA ASN A 358 -20.09 -11.41 -7.98
C ASN A 358 -19.80 -10.36 -9.05
N GLY A 359 -19.49 -10.75 -10.27
CA GLY A 359 -19.22 -9.78 -11.32
C GLY A 359 -19.45 -10.33 -12.71
N ALA A 360 -20.06 -9.50 -13.54
CA ALA A 360 -20.12 -9.69 -14.98
C ALA A 360 -19.16 -8.71 -15.65
N ALA A 361 -18.34 -9.20 -16.55
CA ALA A 361 -17.32 -8.42 -17.25
C ALA A 361 -17.29 -8.73 -18.74
N VAL A 362 -16.85 -7.74 -19.52
CA VAL A 362 -16.60 -7.91 -20.95
C VAL A 362 -15.49 -8.97 -21.16
N ASN A 363 -15.72 -9.88 -22.10
CA ASN A 363 -14.69 -10.82 -22.52
C ASN A 363 -13.56 -10.06 -23.24
N PHE A 364 -12.42 -9.90 -22.62
CA PHE A 364 -11.34 -9.07 -23.12
C PHE A 364 -10.64 -9.65 -24.38
N ASN A 365 -10.80 -10.96 -24.66
CA ASN A 365 -10.27 -11.61 -25.89
C ASN A 365 -11.23 -11.49 -27.06
N ALA A 366 -12.55 -11.41 -26.79
CA ALA A 366 -13.59 -11.28 -27.81
C ALA A 366 -14.69 -10.35 -27.30
N PRO A 367 -14.43 -9.02 -27.27
CA PRO A 367 -15.28 -8.06 -26.53
C PRO A 367 -16.68 -7.82 -27.14
N PHE A 368 -16.89 -8.22 -28.41
CA PHE A 368 -18.17 -8.03 -29.11
C PHE A 368 -18.65 -9.35 -29.72
N VAL A 369 -19.96 -9.57 -29.65
CA VAL A 369 -20.67 -10.64 -30.42
C VAL A 369 -21.24 -10.10 -31.72
N ALA A 370 -21.53 -8.79 -31.78
CA ALA A 370 -22.00 -8.04 -32.94
C ALA A 370 -21.56 -6.57 -32.79
N PRO A 371 -21.60 -5.75 -33.88
CA PRO A 371 -21.26 -4.32 -33.80
C PRO A 371 -22.01 -3.58 -32.69
N GLY A 372 -21.31 -3.15 -31.64
CA GLY A 372 -21.91 -2.42 -30.52
C GLY A 372 -22.55 -3.32 -29.44
N VAL A 373 -22.53 -4.63 -29.59
CA VAL A 373 -23.09 -5.58 -28.62
C VAL A 373 -21.96 -6.29 -27.89
N LEU A 374 -21.79 -6.00 -26.59
CA LEU A 374 -20.75 -6.55 -25.77
C LEU A 374 -20.94 -8.05 -25.50
N ASN A 375 -19.86 -8.80 -25.65
CA ASN A 375 -19.74 -10.17 -25.21
C ASN A 375 -19.31 -10.17 -23.73
N ARG A 376 -20.08 -10.80 -22.85
CA ARG A 376 -19.84 -10.78 -21.42
C ARG A 376 -19.79 -12.18 -20.81
N SER A 377 -19.03 -12.31 -19.75
CA SER A 377 -19.04 -13.49 -18.89
C SER A 377 -19.27 -13.08 -17.44
N LEU A 378 -19.84 -13.98 -16.65
CA LEU A 378 -20.06 -13.76 -15.22
C LEU A 378 -19.34 -14.81 -14.40
N SER A 379 -18.95 -14.42 -13.18
CA SER A 379 -18.33 -15.30 -12.20
C SER A 379 -18.60 -14.81 -10.80
N TRP A 380 -18.46 -15.70 -9.82
CA TRP A 380 -18.53 -15.35 -8.40
C TRP A 380 -17.37 -15.99 -7.65
N ALA A 381 -17.00 -15.38 -6.51
CA ALA A 381 -16.04 -15.92 -5.56
C ALA A 381 -16.43 -15.55 -4.12
N ARG A 382 -16.17 -16.47 -3.20
CA ARG A 382 -16.30 -16.28 -1.76
C ARG A 382 -14.94 -16.60 -1.15
N GLU A 383 -14.33 -15.62 -0.53
CA GLU A 383 -12.99 -15.76 0.03
C GLU A 383 -12.96 -15.38 1.50
N HIS A 384 -12.25 -16.18 2.29
CA HIS A 384 -12.01 -15.94 3.71
C HIS A 384 -10.51 -16.03 3.98
N VAL A 385 -9.97 -15.04 4.66
CA VAL A 385 -8.55 -14.98 5.01
C VAL A 385 -8.38 -14.72 6.50
N ASN A 386 -7.61 -15.57 7.17
CA ASN A 386 -7.10 -15.35 8.51
C ASN A 386 -5.59 -15.20 8.42
N HIS A 387 -5.05 -14.12 8.95
CA HIS A 387 -3.65 -13.77 8.79
C HIS A 387 -3.05 -13.26 10.09
N VAL A 388 -1.87 -13.74 10.44
CA VAL A 388 -1.05 -13.25 11.54
C VAL A 388 0.28 -12.78 10.98
N ALA A 389 0.68 -11.57 11.34
CA ALA A 389 2.01 -11.03 11.07
C ALA A 389 2.67 -10.57 12.37
N LEU A 390 3.92 -10.93 12.56
CA LEU A 390 4.75 -10.60 13.73
C LEU A 390 6.11 -10.12 13.26
N ASP A 391 6.62 -9.06 13.87
CA ASP A 391 7.98 -8.57 13.66
C ASP A 391 8.61 -8.19 14.99
N ASN A 392 9.68 -8.91 15.37
CA ASN A 392 10.46 -8.68 16.56
C ASN A 392 11.78 -8.00 16.17
N GLN A 393 12.16 -6.95 16.87
CA GLN A 393 13.31 -6.12 16.55
C GLN A 393 14.11 -5.81 17.80
N VAL A 394 15.44 -5.89 17.66
CA VAL A 394 16.41 -5.40 18.64
C VAL A 394 17.26 -4.34 17.96
N GLU A 395 17.26 -3.13 18.49
CA GLU A 395 18.10 -2.02 18.03
C GLU A 395 19.20 -1.79 19.06
N ALA A 396 20.44 -1.75 18.58
CA ALA A 396 21.61 -1.44 19.41
C ALA A 396 22.33 -0.22 18.85
N ARG A 397 22.63 0.77 19.70
CA ARG A 397 23.48 1.93 19.37
C ARG A 397 24.82 1.77 20.04
N VAL A 398 25.88 1.65 19.24
CA VAL A 398 27.22 1.33 19.70
C VAL A 398 28.22 2.29 19.05
N LEU A 399 29.24 2.69 19.81
CA LEU A 399 30.36 3.49 19.31
C LEU A 399 31.59 2.61 19.15
N THR A 400 32.26 2.69 18.01
CA THR A 400 33.56 2.05 17.76
C THR A 400 34.55 3.15 17.37
N GLY A 401 35.23 3.72 18.37
CA GLY A 401 36.01 4.92 18.21
C GLY A 401 35.13 6.10 17.71
N PRO A 402 35.43 6.75 16.58
CA PRO A 402 34.63 7.85 16.04
C PRO A 402 33.40 7.40 15.24
N VAL A 403 33.17 6.09 15.11
CA VAL A 403 32.10 5.52 14.29
C VAL A 403 30.90 5.18 15.16
N GLU A 404 29.72 5.70 14.82
CA GLU A 404 28.45 5.35 15.43
C GLU A 404 27.76 4.26 14.60
N HIS A 405 27.32 3.19 15.26
CA HIS A 405 26.57 2.10 14.68
C HIS A 405 25.15 2.10 15.22
N THR A 406 24.16 2.03 14.34
CA THR A 406 22.78 1.69 14.68
C THR A 406 22.47 0.32 14.07
N VAL A 407 22.73 -0.73 14.88
CA VAL A 407 22.50 -2.11 14.47
C VAL A 407 21.06 -2.49 14.74
N LEU A 408 20.38 -3.06 13.76
CA LEU A 408 19.02 -3.59 13.86
C LEU A 408 19.04 -5.08 13.49
N ALA A 409 18.74 -5.94 14.44
CA ALA A 409 18.45 -7.35 14.21
C ALA A 409 16.95 -7.61 14.35
N GLY A 410 16.39 -8.44 13.49
CA GLY A 410 14.97 -8.75 13.55
C GLY A 410 14.62 -10.16 13.10
N LEU A 411 13.44 -10.60 13.60
CA LEU A 411 12.80 -11.85 13.25
C LEU A 411 11.33 -11.57 12.94
N SER A 412 10.94 -11.83 11.70
CA SER A 412 9.55 -11.70 11.25
C SER A 412 8.93 -13.07 11.00
N TYR A 413 7.66 -13.20 11.34
CA TYR A 413 6.85 -14.38 11.05
C TYR A 413 5.50 -13.97 10.46
N GLU A 414 5.07 -14.69 9.43
CA GLU A 414 3.79 -14.51 8.78
C GLU A 414 3.14 -15.87 8.55
N HIS A 415 1.87 -15.98 8.94
CA HIS A 415 1.03 -17.15 8.68
C HIS A 415 -0.33 -16.70 8.19
N ALA A 416 -0.80 -17.32 7.10
CA ALA A 416 -2.16 -17.11 6.65
C ALA A 416 -2.87 -18.42 6.32
N VAL A 417 -4.19 -18.36 6.39
CA VAL A 417 -5.10 -19.38 5.84
C VAL A 417 -6.08 -18.64 4.97
N ALA A 418 -5.95 -18.80 3.65
CA ALA A 418 -6.86 -18.24 2.66
C ALA A 418 -7.68 -19.38 2.04
N THR A 419 -9.00 -19.25 2.04
CA THR A 419 -9.91 -20.19 1.40
C THR A 419 -10.74 -19.47 0.35
N MET A 420 -10.94 -20.09 -0.79
CA MET A 420 -11.75 -19.57 -1.88
C MET A 420 -12.68 -20.67 -2.39
N SER A 421 -13.95 -20.33 -2.54
CA SER A 421 -14.92 -21.06 -3.36
C SER A 421 -15.33 -20.16 -4.51
N ALA A 422 -15.18 -20.60 -5.76
CA ALA A 422 -15.47 -19.80 -6.93
C ALA A 422 -16.13 -20.60 -8.04
N SER A 423 -16.88 -19.90 -8.89
CA SER A 423 -17.39 -20.44 -10.13
C SER A 423 -16.32 -20.43 -11.23
N GLY A 424 -16.55 -21.19 -12.28
CA GLY A 424 -15.97 -20.90 -13.59
C GLY A 424 -16.58 -19.64 -14.22
N PHE A 425 -16.12 -19.28 -15.41
CA PHE A 425 -16.75 -18.25 -16.21
C PHE A 425 -18.02 -18.82 -16.87
N GLY A 426 -19.19 -18.23 -16.53
CA GLY A 426 -20.47 -18.51 -17.19
C GLY A 426 -20.78 -17.47 -18.26
N ALA A 427 -21.65 -17.79 -19.21
CA ALA A 427 -22.15 -16.84 -20.17
C ALA A 427 -23.05 -15.80 -19.48
N ALA A 428 -22.80 -14.52 -19.71
CA ALA A 428 -23.72 -13.46 -19.38
C ALA A 428 -24.48 -13.01 -20.65
N PRO A 429 -25.72 -12.52 -20.54
CA PRO A 429 -26.46 -12.01 -21.70
C PRO A 429 -25.65 -10.93 -22.42
N PRO A 430 -25.57 -10.91 -23.75
CA PRO A 430 -24.96 -9.82 -24.52
C PRO A 430 -25.62 -8.47 -24.18
N LEU A 431 -24.86 -7.37 -24.24
CA LEU A 431 -25.35 -6.04 -23.86
C LEU A 431 -25.11 -5.03 -24.99
N ASP A 432 -26.18 -4.46 -25.55
CA ASP A 432 -26.06 -3.37 -26.52
C ASP A 432 -25.59 -2.09 -25.81
N THR A 433 -24.55 -1.44 -26.34
CA THR A 433 -23.98 -0.23 -25.76
C THR A 433 -24.80 1.03 -25.97
N ARG A 434 -25.80 1.00 -26.87
CA ARG A 434 -26.70 2.11 -27.16
C ARG A 434 -28.03 2.00 -26.43
N GLN A 435 -28.54 0.78 -26.29
CA GLN A 435 -29.82 0.47 -25.64
C GLN A 435 -29.63 -0.73 -24.72
N PRO A 436 -28.97 -0.54 -23.56
CA PRO A 436 -28.65 -1.64 -22.65
C PRO A 436 -29.93 -2.20 -22.03
N ASP A 437 -30.17 -3.49 -22.25
CA ASP A 437 -31.22 -4.24 -21.56
C ASP A 437 -30.60 -5.04 -20.40
N TYR A 438 -30.81 -4.57 -19.19
CA TYR A 438 -30.34 -5.20 -17.96
C TYR A 438 -31.30 -6.24 -17.38
N GLY A 439 -32.53 -6.34 -17.94
CA GLY A 439 -33.57 -7.27 -17.46
C GLY A 439 -33.50 -8.69 -18.05
N GLN A 440 -32.46 -8.99 -18.85
CA GLN A 440 -32.32 -10.30 -19.47
C GLN A 440 -32.00 -11.38 -18.44
N PRO A 441 -32.63 -12.57 -18.53
CA PRO A 441 -32.38 -13.67 -17.62
C PRO A 441 -30.97 -14.23 -17.79
N PHE A 442 -30.36 -14.67 -16.70
CA PHE A 442 -29.04 -15.31 -16.68
C PHE A 442 -29.01 -16.48 -15.68
N ALA A 443 -28.06 -17.38 -15.91
CA ALA A 443 -27.83 -18.49 -15.01
C ALA A 443 -26.53 -18.27 -14.21
N VAL A 444 -26.62 -18.39 -12.90
CA VAL A 444 -25.41 -18.33 -12.06
C VAL A 444 -24.56 -19.58 -12.29
N PRO A 445 -23.28 -19.43 -12.66
CA PRO A 445 -22.43 -20.59 -12.95
C PRO A 445 -22.16 -21.40 -11.69
N PRO A 446 -22.07 -22.74 -11.82
CA PRO A 446 -21.85 -23.64 -10.70
C PRO A 446 -20.45 -23.45 -10.08
N LEU A 447 -20.27 -23.97 -8.86
CA LEU A 447 -18.97 -24.08 -8.21
C LEU A 447 -18.01 -24.87 -9.10
N ALA A 448 -16.85 -24.29 -9.40
CA ALA A 448 -15.82 -24.88 -10.26
C ALA A 448 -14.43 -24.93 -9.60
N GLN A 449 -14.23 -24.18 -8.51
CA GLN A 449 -12.97 -24.13 -7.80
C GLN A 449 -13.20 -24.03 -6.30
N GLN A 450 -12.49 -24.84 -5.53
CA GLN A 450 -12.46 -24.72 -4.06
C GLN A 450 -10.99 -24.90 -3.60
N THR A 451 -10.38 -23.80 -3.25
CA THR A 451 -8.95 -23.73 -2.95
C THR A 451 -8.74 -23.31 -1.50
N ARG A 452 -7.75 -23.93 -0.85
CA ARG A 452 -7.17 -23.44 0.40
C ARG A 452 -5.68 -23.22 0.21
N GLN A 453 -5.18 -22.04 0.52
CA GLN A 453 -3.78 -21.72 0.56
C GLN A 453 -3.34 -21.42 1.99
N THR A 454 -2.20 -21.98 2.37
CA THR A 454 -1.60 -21.78 3.70
C THR A 454 -0.15 -21.39 3.53
N PRO A 455 0.16 -20.09 3.33
CA PRO A 455 1.52 -19.59 3.35
C PRO A 455 2.04 -19.45 4.79
N ASP A 456 3.27 -19.91 5.01
CA ASP A 456 4.09 -19.72 6.20
C ASP A 456 5.40 -19.04 5.77
N ARG A 457 5.81 -17.97 6.44
CA ARG A 457 7.06 -17.25 6.16
C ARG A 457 7.78 -16.94 7.44
N LEU A 458 9.08 -17.20 7.45
CA LEU A 458 9.99 -16.85 8.53
C LEU A 458 11.16 -16.08 7.94
N GLY A 459 11.44 -14.90 8.46
CA GLY A 459 12.57 -14.09 8.01
C GLY A 459 13.45 -13.66 9.17
N VAL A 460 14.75 -13.79 9.00
CA VAL A 460 15.75 -13.23 9.92
C VAL A 460 16.57 -12.19 9.17
N TYR A 461 16.70 -11.00 9.75
CA TYR A 461 17.40 -9.91 9.11
C TYR A 461 18.31 -9.17 10.08
N LEU A 462 19.38 -8.62 9.51
CA LEU A 462 20.36 -7.79 10.19
C LEU A 462 20.69 -6.59 9.32
N GLN A 463 20.76 -5.42 9.94
CA GLN A 463 21.15 -4.19 9.30
C GLN A 463 22.07 -3.39 10.22
N ASP A 464 23.03 -2.71 9.64
CA ASP A 464 23.84 -1.69 10.34
C ASP A 464 23.77 -0.37 9.57
N GLN A 465 23.46 0.70 10.28
CA GLN A 465 23.60 2.08 9.83
C GLN A 465 24.84 2.64 10.50
N ILE A 466 25.87 2.89 9.71
CA ILE A 466 27.21 3.27 10.16
C ILE A 466 27.40 4.75 9.86
N ARG A 467 27.51 5.58 10.88
CA ARG A 467 27.84 7.00 10.75
C ARG A 467 29.32 7.21 11.07
N TRP A 468 30.03 7.75 10.10
CA TRP A 468 31.44 8.15 10.24
C TRP A 468 31.63 9.56 9.69
N ASP A 469 31.76 10.51 10.58
CA ASP A 469 31.77 11.94 10.26
C ASP A 469 30.53 12.34 9.41
N ARG A 470 30.73 12.69 8.17
CA ARG A 470 29.67 13.07 7.19
C ARG A 470 29.15 11.91 6.37
N TRP A 471 29.73 10.75 6.49
CA TRP A 471 29.29 9.55 5.79
C TRP A 471 28.26 8.77 6.61
N VAL A 472 27.23 8.32 5.92
CA VAL A 472 26.26 7.35 6.46
C VAL A 472 26.22 6.16 5.51
N PHE A 473 26.64 5.00 5.98
CA PHE A 473 26.56 3.74 5.25
C PHE A 473 25.38 2.93 5.80
N THR A 474 24.67 2.24 4.92
CA THR A 474 23.65 1.28 5.31
C THR A 474 23.96 -0.06 4.67
N LEU A 475 24.17 -1.08 5.48
CA LEU A 475 24.39 -2.46 5.06
C LEU A 475 23.31 -3.33 5.67
N GLY A 476 22.73 -4.24 4.91
CA GLY A 476 21.72 -5.14 5.45
C GLY A 476 21.58 -6.42 4.65
N GLY A 477 21.20 -7.48 5.34
CA GLY A 477 20.91 -8.78 4.76
C GLY A 477 19.72 -9.45 5.44
N ARG A 478 18.99 -10.27 4.70
CA ARG A 478 17.85 -11.07 5.17
C ARG A 478 17.90 -12.45 4.54
N GLU A 479 17.69 -13.44 5.36
CA GLU A 479 17.36 -14.80 4.95
C GLU A 479 15.88 -15.05 5.20
N GLU A 480 15.17 -15.56 4.20
CA GLU A 480 13.75 -15.89 4.32
C GLU A 480 13.47 -17.31 3.88
N TRP A 481 12.69 -18.00 4.68
CA TRP A 481 12.10 -19.31 4.40
C TRP A 481 10.60 -19.12 4.19
N ALA A 482 10.13 -19.44 2.99
CA ALA A 482 8.73 -19.38 2.60
C ALA A 482 8.24 -20.78 2.26
N ARG A 483 7.06 -21.14 2.78
CA ARG A 483 6.39 -22.40 2.46
C ARG A 483 4.93 -22.09 2.19
N THR A 484 4.39 -22.61 1.09
CA THR A 484 2.97 -22.52 0.79
C THR A 484 2.42 -23.91 0.52
N VAL A 485 1.30 -24.25 1.16
CA VAL A 485 0.50 -25.43 0.84
C VAL A 485 -0.76 -24.94 0.13
N THR A 486 -1.05 -25.51 -1.05
CA THR A 486 -2.25 -25.22 -1.82
C THR A 486 -3.03 -26.52 -1.96
N ASP A 487 -4.22 -26.56 -1.36
CA ASP A 487 -5.14 -27.70 -1.43
C ASP A 487 -6.28 -27.36 -2.39
N ASP A 488 -6.44 -28.15 -3.44
CA ASP A 488 -7.66 -28.22 -4.27
C ASP A 488 -8.65 -29.16 -3.58
N ARG A 489 -9.68 -28.59 -2.98
CA ARG A 489 -10.65 -29.34 -2.19
C ARG A 489 -11.73 -30.00 -3.02
N LEU A 490 -11.89 -29.62 -4.30
CA LEU A 490 -12.82 -30.30 -5.22
C LEU A 490 -12.22 -31.59 -5.73
N ASN A 491 -10.92 -31.57 -6.08
CA ASN A 491 -10.24 -32.72 -6.69
C ASN A 491 -9.39 -33.51 -5.70
N GLY A 492 -9.25 -33.04 -4.45
CA GLY A 492 -8.45 -33.69 -3.41
C GLY A 492 -6.94 -33.57 -3.64
N ALA A 493 -6.48 -32.73 -4.55
CA ALA A 493 -5.07 -32.53 -4.83
C ALA A 493 -4.45 -31.54 -3.82
N SER A 494 -3.19 -31.81 -3.45
CA SER A 494 -2.41 -30.91 -2.57
C SER A 494 -1.02 -30.71 -3.15
N ALA A 495 -0.63 -29.46 -3.26
CA ALA A 495 0.71 -29.07 -3.69
C ALA A 495 1.43 -28.32 -2.57
N ARG A 496 2.70 -28.66 -2.34
CA ARG A 496 3.58 -27.97 -1.38
C ARG A 496 4.75 -27.35 -2.14
N GLN A 497 4.96 -26.08 -1.88
CA GLN A 497 6.11 -25.33 -2.41
C GLN A 497 6.89 -24.76 -1.22
N SER A 498 8.21 -24.92 -1.23
CA SER A 498 9.11 -24.37 -0.20
C SER A 498 10.25 -23.68 -0.91
N GLU A 499 10.54 -22.47 -0.47
CA GLU A 499 11.52 -21.58 -1.08
C GLU A 499 12.42 -21.00 -0.01
N ARG A 500 13.64 -20.67 -0.40
CA ARG A 500 14.62 -19.96 0.43
C ARG A 500 15.23 -18.84 -0.40
N ALA A 501 15.32 -17.65 0.18
CA ALA A 501 15.88 -16.51 -0.51
C ALA A 501 16.73 -15.65 0.43
N PHE A 502 17.96 -15.37 -0.01
CA PHE A 502 18.78 -14.34 0.58
C PHE A 502 18.67 -13.05 -0.21
N THR A 503 18.40 -11.94 0.49
CA THR A 503 18.37 -10.60 -0.06
C THR A 503 19.30 -9.70 0.73
N TRP A 504 19.91 -8.71 0.04
CA TRP A 504 20.83 -7.79 0.67
C TRP A 504 20.74 -6.40 0.06
N ARG A 505 21.24 -5.42 0.80
CA ARG A 505 21.38 -4.04 0.35
C ARG A 505 22.65 -3.42 0.89
N ALA A 506 23.17 -2.48 0.12
CA ALA A 506 24.26 -1.61 0.53
C ALA A 506 24.01 -0.20 -0.01
N GLY A 507 24.30 0.81 0.79
CA GLY A 507 24.14 2.19 0.37
C GLY A 507 25.05 3.11 1.15
N ALA A 508 25.36 4.26 0.55
CA ALA A 508 26.16 5.31 1.15
C ALA A 508 25.52 6.67 0.88
N VAL A 509 25.56 7.53 1.86
CA VAL A 509 25.16 8.94 1.80
C VAL A 509 26.30 9.80 2.33
N TYR A 510 26.55 10.93 1.68
CA TYR A 510 27.48 11.94 2.19
C TYR A 510 26.71 13.21 2.54
N LEU A 511 26.83 13.68 3.77
CA LEU A 511 26.09 14.82 4.30
C LEU A 511 26.94 16.10 4.21
N PHE A 512 26.56 17.04 3.35
CA PHE A 512 27.18 18.37 3.29
C PHE A 512 26.52 19.31 4.29
N ASP A 513 27.28 20.23 4.87
CA ASP A 513 26.75 21.28 5.78
C ASP A 513 25.72 22.19 5.09
N SER A 514 25.76 22.28 3.78
CA SER A 514 24.79 23.01 2.95
C SER A 514 23.41 22.35 2.86
N GLY A 515 23.23 21.14 3.47
CA GLY A 515 21.98 20.37 3.43
C GLY A 515 21.85 19.44 2.23
N PHE A 516 22.82 19.40 1.32
CA PHE A 516 22.85 18.42 0.24
C PHE A 516 23.36 17.07 0.74
N ALA A 517 22.75 16.00 0.23
CA ALA A 517 23.07 14.62 0.58
C ALA A 517 23.06 13.73 -0.68
N PRO A 518 24.17 13.67 -1.45
CA PRO A 518 24.30 12.68 -2.51
C PRO A 518 24.38 11.27 -1.93
N TYR A 519 23.76 10.32 -2.64
CA TYR A 519 23.75 8.93 -2.25
C TYR A 519 23.83 7.98 -3.44
N ALA A 520 24.27 6.75 -3.15
CA ALA A 520 24.17 5.63 -4.07
C ALA A 520 23.82 4.37 -3.31
N SER A 521 23.09 3.45 -3.95
CA SER A 521 22.72 2.18 -3.34
C SER A 521 22.54 1.06 -4.35
N TYR A 522 22.68 -0.16 -3.82
CA TYR A 522 22.29 -1.40 -4.47
C TYR A 522 21.35 -2.16 -3.54
N SER A 523 20.26 -2.74 -4.09
CA SER A 523 19.29 -3.49 -3.32
C SER A 523 18.71 -4.63 -4.15
N THR A 524 18.29 -5.70 -3.45
CA THR A 524 17.68 -6.89 -4.06
C THR A 524 16.31 -7.17 -3.46
N SER A 525 15.43 -7.78 -4.26
CA SER A 525 14.16 -8.32 -3.80
C SER A 525 13.88 -9.70 -4.40
N PHE A 526 12.98 -10.40 -3.75
CA PHE A 526 12.43 -11.65 -4.26
C PHE A 526 10.94 -11.72 -4.01
N GLU A 527 10.29 -12.57 -4.79
CA GLU A 527 8.88 -12.84 -4.68
C GLU A 527 8.62 -14.31 -4.97
N PRO A 528 7.96 -15.05 -4.04
CA PRO A 528 7.53 -16.41 -4.27
C PRO A 528 6.62 -16.52 -5.50
N THR A 529 6.88 -17.50 -6.35
CA THR A 529 6.11 -17.76 -7.56
C THR A 529 5.44 -19.10 -7.42
N LEU A 530 4.12 -19.11 -7.17
CA LEU A 530 3.36 -20.33 -6.94
C LEU A 530 3.07 -21.07 -8.27
N GLY A 531 3.01 -22.41 -8.20
CA GLY A 531 2.69 -23.28 -9.30
C GLY A 531 3.87 -24.13 -9.79
N THR A 532 3.62 -24.86 -10.88
CA THR A 532 4.58 -25.80 -11.47
C THR A 532 4.67 -25.61 -12.98
N ARG A 533 5.86 -25.88 -13.54
CA ARG A 533 6.04 -26.02 -14.98
C ARG A 533 5.52 -27.39 -15.48
N PHE A 534 5.47 -27.56 -16.78
CA PHE A 534 5.25 -28.90 -17.37
C PHE A 534 6.25 -29.90 -16.80
N GLY A 535 5.77 -31.08 -16.39
CA GLY A 535 6.59 -32.08 -15.68
C GLY A 535 6.54 -31.94 -14.14
N GLY A 536 5.75 -31.01 -13.59
CA GLY A 536 5.43 -30.92 -12.15
C GLY A 536 6.50 -30.28 -11.27
N GLN A 537 7.60 -29.79 -11.83
CA GLN A 537 8.63 -29.08 -11.05
C GLN A 537 8.12 -27.70 -10.60
N PRO A 538 8.24 -27.33 -9.32
CA PRO A 538 7.80 -26.02 -8.82
C PRO A 538 8.64 -24.89 -9.44
N PHE A 539 8.03 -23.71 -9.53
CA PHE A 539 8.74 -22.50 -9.90
C PHE A 539 9.72 -22.07 -8.80
N THR A 540 10.74 -21.34 -9.19
CA THR A 540 11.66 -20.65 -8.29
C THR A 540 11.17 -19.21 -8.08
N PRO A 541 11.59 -18.50 -7.00
CA PRO A 541 11.19 -17.11 -6.81
C PRO A 541 11.59 -16.22 -7.99
N THR A 542 10.71 -15.29 -8.32
CA THR A 542 11.06 -14.13 -9.13
C THR A 542 12.01 -13.25 -8.31
N LYS A 543 13.09 -12.77 -8.92
CA LYS A 543 14.15 -11.98 -8.26
C LYS A 543 14.31 -10.64 -8.95
N ALA A 544 14.64 -9.60 -8.17
CA ALA A 544 15.02 -8.34 -8.75
C ALA A 544 16.23 -7.71 -8.06
N GLU A 545 16.94 -6.89 -8.84
CA GLU A 545 18.09 -6.11 -8.40
C GLU A 545 17.94 -4.66 -8.89
N GLN A 546 18.42 -3.72 -8.09
CA GLN A 546 18.41 -2.29 -8.42
C GLN A 546 19.74 -1.65 -8.10
N VAL A 547 20.18 -0.77 -9.00
CA VAL A 547 21.16 0.29 -8.74
C VAL A 547 20.42 1.61 -8.72
N GLU A 548 20.70 2.45 -7.72
CA GLU A 548 20.12 3.79 -7.59
C GLU A 548 21.21 4.78 -7.18
N ALA A 549 21.18 5.98 -7.77
CA ALA A 549 21.98 7.11 -7.34
C ALA A 549 21.13 8.37 -7.35
N GLY A 550 21.36 9.26 -6.39
CA GLY A 550 20.58 10.48 -6.27
C GLY A 550 21.21 11.52 -5.38
N VAL A 551 20.55 12.66 -5.29
CA VAL A 551 20.89 13.75 -4.37
C VAL A 551 19.64 14.19 -3.65
N ARG A 552 19.70 14.32 -2.34
CA ARG A 552 18.69 14.98 -1.53
C ARG A 552 19.18 16.32 -1.04
N TYR A 553 18.25 17.20 -0.81
CA TYR A 553 18.46 18.48 -0.15
C TYR A 553 17.43 18.62 0.97
N GLN A 554 17.88 19.06 2.13
CA GLN A 554 17.01 19.48 3.23
C GLN A 554 17.51 20.81 3.74
N SER A 555 16.60 21.79 3.84
CA SER A 555 16.94 23.10 4.39
C SER A 555 17.28 23.01 5.89
N PRO A 556 18.11 23.94 6.42
CA PRO A 556 18.45 23.94 7.85
C PRO A 556 17.25 24.10 8.79
N ASP A 557 16.19 24.75 8.33
CA ASP A 557 14.93 24.90 9.06
C ASP A 557 13.96 23.71 8.88
N GLN A 558 14.39 22.68 8.14
CA GLN A 558 13.70 21.42 7.86
C GLN A 558 12.34 21.56 7.13
N ARG A 559 12.03 22.77 6.64
CA ARG A 559 10.75 23.07 5.96
C ARG A 559 10.75 22.79 4.48
N GLN A 560 11.92 22.53 3.90
CA GLN A 560 12.10 22.29 2.48
C GLN A 560 12.90 21.03 2.28
N MET A 561 12.36 20.13 1.45
CA MET A 561 13.03 18.92 1.00
C MET A 561 12.90 18.80 -0.50
N ALA A 562 14.00 18.48 -1.16
CA ALA A 562 14.01 18.15 -2.58
C ALA A 562 14.86 16.90 -2.82
N SER A 563 14.56 16.15 -3.86
CA SER A 563 15.36 15.00 -4.27
C SER A 563 15.34 14.81 -5.78
N ILE A 564 16.45 14.32 -6.30
CA ILE A 564 16.58 13.75 -7.64
C ILE A 564 17.20 12.37 -7.51
N ALA A 565 16.65 11.38 -8.21
CA ALA A 565 17.16 10.02 -8.23
C ALA A 565 17.10 9.43 -9.63
N ALA A 566 18.13 8.66 -10.01
CA ALA A 566 18.15 7.82 -11.20
C ALA A 566 18.27 6.36 -10.75
N PHE A 567 17.54 5.47 -11.39
CA PHE A 567 17.50 4.05 -11.04
C PHE A 567 17.47 3.13 -12.26
N ASP A 568 17.93 1.89 -12.07
CA ASP A 568 17.84 0.78 -13.02
C ASP A 568 17.46 -0.48 -12.24
N ILE A 569 16.29 -1.05 -12.52
CA ILE A 569 15.74 -2.25 -11.90
C ILE A 569 15.67 -3.34 -12.95
N ARG A 570 16.12 -4.55 -12.61
CA ARG A 570 15.98 -5.76 -13.43
C ARG A 570 15.28 -6.85 -12.66
N GLN A 571 14.15 -7.30 -13.19
CA GLN A 571 13.38 -8.43 -12.64
C GLN A 571 13.55 -9.65 -13.55
N ARG A 572 13.93 -10.79 -12.97
CA ARG A 572 14.16 -12.05 -13.66
C ARG A 572 13.28 -13.17 -13.13
N ASN A 573 13.23 -14.29 -13.85
CA ASN A 573 12.37 -15.43 -13.55
C ASN A 573 10.88 -15.07 -13.60
N VAL A 574 10.50 -14.13 -14.45
CA VAL A 574 9.09 -13.77 -14.69
C VAL A 574 8.42 -14.92 -15.47
N LEU A 575 7.19 -15.27 -15.05
CA LEU A 575 6.42 -16.30 -15.74
C LEU A 575 6.03 -15.86 -17.15
N THR A 576 6.27 -16.73 -18.10
CA THR A 576 5.85 -16.61 -19.51
C THR A 576 5.21 -17.92 -19.96
N VAL A 577 4.38 -17.91 -20.99
CA VAL A 577 3.74 -19.12 -21.50
C VAL A 577 4.80 -20.08 -22.04
N ASP A 578 4.70 -21.38 -21.74
CA ASP A 578 5.58 -22.42 -22.32
C ASP A 578 5.24 -22.61 -23.80
N PRO A 579 6.17 -22.34 -24.75
CA PRO A 579 5.89 -22.48 -26.19
C PRO A 579 5.59 -23.91 -26.63
N ALA A 580 6.15 -24.89 -25.91
CA ALA A 580 5.93 -26.31 -26.19
C ALA A 580 4.65 -26.86 -25.55
N HIS A 581 4.20 -26.24 -24.45
CA HIS A 581 3.04 -26.66 -23.65
C HIS A 581 2.20 -25.44 -23.29
N PRO A 582 1.35 -24.90 -24.18
CA PRO A 582 0.67 -23.58 -24.02
C PRO A 582 -0.25 -23.42 -22.80
N PHE A 583 -0.59 -24.51 -22.10
CA PHE A 583 -1.35 -24.48 -20.85
C PHE A 583 -0.46 -24.40 -19.60
N PHE A 584 0.86 -24.38 -19.77
CA PHE A 584 1.85 -24.26 -18.72
C PHE A 584 2.66 -22.97 -18.88
N ASN A 585 3.39 -22.60 -17.82
CA ASN A 585 4.31 -21.49 -17.84
C ASN A 585 5.75 -21.97 -17.61
N VAL A 586 6.69 -21.17 -18.09
CA VAL A 586 8.14 -21.27 -17.83
C VAL A 586 8.64 -19.96 -17.24
N GLN A 587 9.80 -19.96 -16.59
CA GLN A 587 10.40 -18.77 -16.00
C GLN A 587 11.53 -18.23 -16.90
N SER A 588 11.17 -17.77 -18.09
CA SER A 588 12.09 -17.20 -19.08
C SER A 588 12.03 -15.69 -19.18
N GLY A 589 11.08 -15.04 -18.48
CA GLY A 589 10.83 -13.62 -18.59
C GLY A 589 11.84 -12.76 -17.84
N GLU A 590 12.18 -11.60 -18.43
CA GLU A 590 12.94 -10.52 -17.82
C GLU A 590 12.25 -9.18 -18.14
N VAL A 591 12.03 -8.36 -17.08
CA VAL A 591 11.52 -6.99 -17.21
C VAL A 591 12.56 -6.04 -16.64
N ARG A 592 12.87 -4.97 -17.38
CA ARG A 592 13.76 -3.88 -16.94
C ARG A 592 12.98 -2.59 -16.81
N SER A 593 13.13 -1.90 -15.68
CA SER A 593 12.60 -0.57 -15.47
C SER A 593 13.72 0.39 -15.08
N ARG A 594 13.85 1.51 -15.79
CA ARG A 594 14.82 2.56 -15.50
C ARG A 594 14.15 3.93 -15.61
N GLY A 595 14.65 4.87 -14.83
CA GLY A 595 14.01 6.18 -14.83
C GLY A 595 14.72 7.22 -14.02
N ILE A 596 14.13 8.42 -14.02
CA ILE A 596 14.53 9.57 -13.23
C ILE A 596 13.31 10.06 -12.48
N GLU A 597 13.49 10.34 -11.20
CA GLU A 597 12.47 10.88 -10.30
C GLU A 597 12.95 12.20 -9.71
N LEU A 598 12.06 13.18 -9.65
CA LEU A 598 12.23 14.47 -9.00
C LEU A 598 11.10 14.66 -7.99
N GLU A 599 11.43 15.13 -6.82
CA GLU A 599 10.45 15.49 -5.77
C GLU A 599 10.88 16.77 -5.07
N ALA A 600 9.92 17.64 -4.79
CA ALA A 600 10.11 18.78 -3.91
C ALA A 600 8.89 18.94 -3.00
N ARG A 601 9.14 19.17 -1.73
CA ARG A 601 8.17 19.53 -0.70
C ARG A 601 8.72 20.70 0.06
N ALA A 602 7.97 21.80 0.09
CA ALA A 602 8.47 23.01 0.69
C ALA A 602 7.33 23.84 1.29
N ARG A 603 7.54 24.35 2.50
CA ARG A 603 6.79 25.48 3.03
C ARG A 603 7.60 26.76 2.79
N LEU A 604 7.19 27.52 1.80
CA LEU A 604 7.84 28.78 1.42
C LEU A 604 7.29 29.93 2.28
N GLY A 605 8.18 30.49 3.08
CA GLY A 605 7.80 31.43 4.11
C GLY A 605 6.86 30.78 5.15
N LYS A 606 5.77 31.48 5.54
CA LYS A 606 4.80 30.98 6.53
C LYS A 606 3.48 30.50 5.92
N ARG A 607 3.31 30.58 4.60
CA ARG A 607 1.98 30.56 4.00
C ARG A 607 1.81 29.75 2.74
N LEU A 608 2.87 29.38 2.06
CA LEU A 608 2.78 28.67 0.78
C LEU A 608 3.39 27.28 0.91
N ASP A 609 2.54 26.27 0.83
CA ASP A 609 2.95 24.89 0.67
C ASP A 609 3.10 24.56 -0.82
N VAL A 610 4.19 23.89 -1.17
CA VAL A 610 4.51 23.44 -2.53
C VAL A 610 4.85 21.96 -2.50
N ILE A 611 4.16 21.16 -3.30
CA ILE A 611 4.50 19.76 -3.57
C ILE A 611 4.65 19.61 -5.07
N ALA A 612 5.82 19.19 -5.53
CA ALA A 612 6.09 18.94 -6.93
C ALA A 612 6.72 17.56 -7.12
N ALA A 613 6.29 16.86 -8.14
CA ALA A 613 6.85 15.56 -8.51
C ALA A 613 6.95 15.42 -10.02
N TYR A 614 8.03 14.79 -10.49
CA TYR A 614 8.19 14.38 -11.87
C TYR A 614 8.82 13.00 -11.94
N THR A 615 8.37 12.19 -12.89
CA THR A 615 8.91 10.87 -13.17
C THR A 615 9.06 10.69 -14.68
N TYR A 616 10.23 10.29 -15.10
CA TYR A 616 10.46 9.64 -16.39
C TYR A 616 10.67 8.16 -16.15
N LEU A 617 9.97 7.31 -16.90
CA LEU A 617 9.97 5.87 -16.70
C LEU A 617 10.01 5.11 -18.03
N ASP A 618 10.97 4.20 -18.17
CA ASP A 618 11.12 3.31 -19.32
C ASP A 618 11.11 1.86 -18.80
N THR A 619 9.93 1.23 -18.85
CA THR A 619 9.72 -0.16 -18.40
C THR A 619 9.50 -1.04 -19.63
N THR A 620 10.42 -2.00 -19.89
CA THR A 620 10.45 -2.82 -21.09
C THR A 620 10.62 -4.29 -20.75
N VAL A 621 9.99 -5.16 -21.53
CA VAL A 621 10.22 -6.60 -21.52
C VAL A 621 11.53 -6.90 -22.24
N ARG A 622 12.48 -7.56 -21.58
CA ARG A 622 13.80 -7.89 -22.13
C ARG A 622 13.88 -9.33 -22.60
N ALA A 623 13.16 -10.22 -21.96
CA ALA A 623 13.03 -11.60 -22.37
C ALA A 623 11.58 -12.07 -22.12
N ASP A 624 11.08 -12.87 -23.02
CA ASP A 624 9.79 -13.55 -22.95
C ASP A 624 9.78 -14.73 -23.90
N SER A 625 8.97 -15.75 -23.65
CA SER A 625 8.73 -16.85 -24.56
C SER A 625 7.96 -16.43 -25.83
N ASN A 626 7.17 -15.36 -25.72
CA ASN A 626 6.53 -14.72 -26.86
C ASN A 626 7.45 -13.62 -27.45
N PRO A 627 8.09 -13.82 -28.60
CA PRO A 627 8.99 -12.83 -29.19
C PRO A 627 8.30 -11.50 -29.55
N ALA A 628 6.98 -11.48 -29.72
CA ALA A 628 6.24 -10.28 -30.08
C ALA A 628 6.24 -9.22 -28.97
N VAL A 629 6.45 -9.62 -27.71
CA VAL A 629 6.51 -8.69 -26.56
C VAL A 629 7.93 -8.28 -26.19
N VAL A 630 8.96 -8.95 -26.73
CA VAL A 630 10.36 -8.63 -26.44
C VAL A 630 10.72 -7.25 -27.01
N GLY A 631 11.33 -6.41 -26.18
CA GLY A 631 11.65 -5.00 -26.49
C GLY A 631 10.46 -4.05 -26.39
N LYS A 632 9.25 -4.55 -26.11
CA LYS A 632 8.02 -3.74 -25.95
C LYS A 632 7.91 -3.20 -24.54
N ARG A 633 7.10 -2.14 -24.40
CA ARG A 633 6.80 -1.51 -23.11
C ARG A 633 5.73 -2.30 -22.36
N VAL A 634 5.79 -2.25 -21.04
CA VAL A 634 4.74 -2.82 -20.19
C VAL A 634 3.47 -1.96 -20.27
N ALA A 635 2.31 -2.59 -20.44
CA ALA A 635 1.02 -1.93 -20.54
C ALA A 635 0.65 -1.18 -19.24
N ALA A 636 -0.20 -0.19 -19.36
CA ALA A 636 -0.75 0.63 -18.26
C ALA A 636 0.27 1.51 -17.51
N VAL A 637 1.52 1.55 -17.92
CA VAL A 637 2.58 2.35 -17.26
C VAL A 637 2.87 3.62 -18.05
N PRO A 638 2.51 4.82 -17.54
CA PRO A 638 2.83 6.08 -18.20
C PRO A 638 4.34 6.34 -18.22
N ARG A 639 4.85 6.84 -19.35
CA ARG A 639 6.28 7.16 -19.51
C ARG A 639 6.69 8.42 -18.76
N HIS A 640 5.80 9.39 -18.65
CA HIS A 640 5.99 10.64 -17.95
C HIS A 640 4.84 10.89 -17.00
N LEU A 641 5.16 11.21 -15.77
CA LEU A 641 4.22 11.69 -14.77
C LEU A 641 4.76 13.01 -14.24
N ALA A 642 3.92 14.03 -14.14
CA ALA A 642 4.27 15.30 -13.52
C ALA A 642 3.11 15.80 -12.68
N SER A 643 3.40 16.33 -11.51
CA SER A 643 2.38 16.93 -10.65
C SER A 643 2.93 18.10 -9.88
N LEU A 644 2.07 19.09 -9.67
CA LEU A 644 2.33 20.27 -8.86
C LEU A 644 1.08 20.56 -8.03
N TRP A 645 1.25 20.68 -6.72
CA TRP A 645 0.23 21.14 -5.79
C TRP A 645 0.75 22.37 -5.05
N LEU A 646 -0.07 23.40 -4.99
CA LEU A 646 0.16 24.63 -4.24
C LEU A 646 -0.99 24.82 -3.25
N ASN A 647 -0.69 25.24 -2.02
CA ASN A 647 -1.69 25.65 -1.04
C ASN A 647 -1.22 26.93 -0.35
N TYR A 648 -2.03 27.99 -0.45
CA TYR A 648 -1.70 29.32 0.05
C TYR A 648 -2.67 29.76 1.16
N ASP A 649 -2.11 30.07 2.35
CA ASP A 649 -2.84 30.64 3.47
C ASP A 649 -2.96 32.17 3.26
N VAL A 650 -4.20 32.63 3.05
CA VAL A 650 -4.50 34.04 2.71
C VAL A 650 -4.19 34.97 3.88
N ALA A 651 -3.49 36.06 3.58
CA ALA A 651 -3.04 37.05 4.57
C ALA A 651 -3.96 38.23 4.78
N TRP A 652 -4.94 38.41 3.88
CA TRP A 652 -5.76 39.64 3.85
C TRP A 652 -6.67 39.73 5.07
N GLN A 653 -6.78 40.92 5.61
CA GLN A 653 -7.69 41.20 6.71
C GLN A 653 -9.13 40.90 6.28
N GLY A 654 -9.90 40.22 7.12
CA GLY A 654 -11.25 39.73 6.79
C GLY A 654 -11.30 38.40 6.06
N LEU A 655 -10.15 37.86 5.59
CA LEU A 655 -10.02 36.54 4.95
C LEU A 655 -8.94 35.67 5.61
N ARG A 656 -8.45 36.08 6.79
CA ARG A 656 -7.52 35.24 7.56
C ARG A 656 -8.19 33.93 7.94
N GLY A 657 -7.48 32.83 7.78
CA GLY A 657 -8.02 31.49 7.96
C GLY A 657 -8.51 30.85 6.66
N LEU A 658 -8.60 31.62 5.55
CA LEU A 658 -8.82 31.07 4.22
C LEU A 658 -7.52 30.47 3.67
N SER A 659 -7.58 29.22 3.22
CA SER A 659 -6.53 28.57 2.44
C SER A 659 -7.07 28.23 1.07
N VAL A 660 -6.28 28.51 0.03
CA VAL A 660 -6.60 28.23 -1.37
C VAL A 660 -5.57 27.26 -1.92
N GLY A 661 -6.00 26.07 -2.28
CA GLY A 661 -5.18 25.01 -2.85
C GLY A 661 -5.51 24.76 -4.32
N GLY A 662 -4.52 24.33 -5.09
CA GLY A 662 -4.73 23.91 -6.46
C GLY A 662 -3.60 23.02 -6.95
N GLY A 663 -3.95 22.05 -7.81
CA GLY A 663 -3.00 21.10 -8.35
C GLY A 663 -3.17 20.86 -9.84
N VAL A 664 -2.05 20.58 -10.50
CA VAL A 664 -2.01 20.13 -11.89
C VAL A 664 -1.31 18.79 -11.95
N ARG A 665 -1.92 17.82 -12.61
CA ARG A 665 -1.38 16.48 -12.82
C ARG A 665 -1.34 16.15 -14.31
N TYR A 666 -0.13 15.88 -14.82
CA TYR A 666 0.07 15.36 -16.16
C TYR A 666 0.35 13.87 -16.10
N ILE A 667 -0.50 13.08 -16.74
CA ILE A 667 -0.34 11.64 -16.93
C ILE A 667 0.02 11.46 -18.40
N GLY A 668 1.24 11.06 -18.65
CA GLY A 668 1.77 10.86 -20.00
C GLY A 668 1.15 9.67 -20.70
N ARG A 669 1.45 9.54 -21.99
CA ARG A 669 1.02 8.41 -22.82
C ARG A 669 1.54 7.08 -22.24
N SER A 670 0.70 6.05 -22.22
CA SER A 670 1.04 4.65 -21.94
C SER A 670 0.63 3.76 -23.10
N VAL A 671 1.21 2.55 -23.16
CA VAL A 671 0.75 1.53 -24.11
C VAL A 671 -0.47 0.80 -23.59
N GLY A 672 -1.35 0.41 -24.51
CA GLY A 672 -2.64 -0.20 -24.15
C GLY A 672 -2.60 -1.72 -24.03
N ASP A 673 -1.54 -2.36 -24.56
CA ASP A 673 -1.30 -3.80 -24.43
C ASP A 673 0.21 -4.12 -24.42
N ASN A 674 0.56 -5.34 -24.07
CA ASN A 674 1.96 -5.78 -23.96
C ASN A 674 2.68 -5.98 -25.30
N VAL A 675 1.98 -5.93 -26.44
CA VAL A 675 2.58 -5.98 -27.78
C VAL A 675 2.69 -4.61 -28.43
N ASP A 676 2.28 -3.54 -27.72
CA ASP A 676 2.37 -2.13 -28.12
C ASP A 676 1.60 -1.83 -29.43
N THR A 677 0.36 -2.39 -29.56
CA THR A 677 -0.46 -2.20 -30.76
C THR A 677 -1.24 -0.90 -30.78
N PHE A 678 -1.49 -0.29 -29.61
CA PHE A 678 -2.17 0.98 -29.48
C PHE A 678 -1.75 1.72 -28.20
N ASP A 679 -2.02 3.00 -28.18
CA ASP A 679 -1.69 3.89 -27.06
C ASP A 679 -2.92 4.40 -26.31
N VAL A 680 -2.73 4.62 -25.02
CA VAL A 680 -3.60 5.44 -24.19
C VAL A 680 -3.06 6.88 -24.21
N PRO A 681 -3.84 7.87 -24.69
CA PRO A 681 -3.40 9.26 -24.80
C PRO A 681 -3.04 9.89 -23.44
N ALA A 682 -2.14 10.87 -23.46
CA ALA A 682 -1.82 11.68 -22.30
C ALA A 682 -3.01 12.58 -21.90
N VAL A 683 -3.09 12.90 -20.60
CA VAL A 683 -4.09 13.82 -20.06
C VAL A 683 -3.45 14.77 -19.02
N THR A 684 -3.97 16.00 -18.99
CA THR A 684 -3.69 16.97 -17.92
C THR A 684 -4.98 17.21 -17.14
N LEU A 685 -4.90 17.02 -15.82
CA LEU A 685 -6.00 17.20 -14.87
C LEU A 685 -5.68 18.37 -13.94
N VAL A 686 -6.69 19.10 -13.55
CA VAL A 686 -6.59 20.22 -12.59
C VAL A 686 -7.50 19.93 -11.42
N ASP A 687 -6.97 20.11 -10.21
CA ASP A 687 -7.69 19.93 -8.95
C ASP A 687 -7.69 21.28 -8.18
N LEU A 688 -8.75 21.55 -7.41
CA LEU A 688 -8.86 22.74 -6.55
C LEU A 688 -9.30 22.37 -5.13
N ALA A 689 -8.86 23.16 -4.17
CA ALA A 689 -9.29 23.09 -2.78
C ALA A 689 -9.45 24.49 -2.18
N LEU A 690 -10.51 24.67 -1.41
CA LEU A 690 -10.74 25.86 -0.61
C LEU A 690 -11.03 25.40 0.81
N SER A 691 -10.43 26.01 1.81
CA SER A 691 -10.81 25.77 3.21
C SER A 691 -10.75 27.04 4.02
N TYR A 692 -11.71 27.20 4.93
CA TYR A 692 -11.81 28.39 5.75
C TYR A 692 -12.00 28.02 7.23
N ASP A 693 -11.00 28.34 8.06
CA ASP A 693 -11.11 28.30 9.51
C ASP A 693 -11.86 29.55 9.99
N LEU A 694 -13.10 29.35 10.37
CA LEU A 694 -14.00 30.44 10.76
C LEU A 694 -13.61 31.10 12.08
N GLY A 695 -12.86 30.38 12.94
CA GLY A 695 -12.43 30.83 14.25
C GLY A 695 -11.32 31.88 14.21
N VAL A 696 -10.58 31.98 13.09
CA VAL A 696 -9.47 32.93 12.96
C VAL A 696 -9.95 34.38 12.96
N GLU A 697 -11.06 34.67 12.28
CA GLU A 697 -11.67 36.00 12.23
C GLU A 697 -12.78 36.20 13.28
N ARG A 698 -13.44 35.11 13.69
CA ARG A 698 -14.59 35.17 14.61
C ARG A 698 -14.42 34.19 15.75
N ALA A 699 -13.98 34.67 16.92
CA ALA A 699 -13.70 33.82 18.07
C ALA A 699 -14.89 32.93 18.50
N VAL A 700 -16.14 33.37 18.27
CA VAL A 700 -17.36 32.60 18.56
C VAL A 700 -17.48 31.35 17.70
N LEU A 701 -16.81 31.33 16.55
CA LEU A 701 -16.77 30.20 15.62
C LEU A 701 -15.48 29.39 15.74
N LYS A 702 -14.72 29.55 16.83
CA LYS A 702 -13.49 28.79 17.07
C LYS A 702 -13.76 27.30 16.94
N GLY A 703 -12.90 26.62 16.19
CA GLY A 703 -12.98 25.19 15.90
C GLY A 703 -13.83 24.82 14.70
N TRP A 704 -14.63 25.73 14.14
CA TRP A 704 -15.37 25.47 12.91
C TRP A 704 -14.53 25.73 11.66
N ARG A 705 -14.53 24.76 10.77
CA ARG A 705 -13.90 24.84 9.43
C ARG A 705 -14.89 24.38 8.38
N VAL A 706 -14.90 25.08 7.26
CA VAL A 706 -15.61 24.67 6.04
C VAL A 706 -14.59 24.43 4.93
N ALA A 707 -14.79 23.42 4.09
CA ALA A 707 -13.94 23.20 2.94
C ALA A 707 -14.73 22.75 1.71
N ALA A 708 -14.15 22.97 0.53
CA ALA A 708 -14.66 22.51 -0.74
C ALA A 708 -13.49 22.02 -1.60
N HIS A 709 -13.68 20.87 -2.24
CA HIS A 709 -12.67 20.25 -3.07
C HIS A 709 -13.26 19.88 -4.43
N VAL A 710 -12.47 20.07 -5.47
CA VAL A 710 -12.84 19.74 -6.85
C VAL A 710 -11.70 18.95 -7.48
N ASN A 711 -11.94 17.71 -7.85
CA ASN A 711 -11.00 16.90 -8.61
C ASN A 711 -11.44 16.83 -10.08
N ASN A 712 -10.48 16.90 -11.02
CA ASN A 712 -10.73 16.99 -12.46
C ASN A 712 -11.68 18.15 -12.80
N LEU A 713 -11.31 19.37 -12.43
CA LEU A 713 -12.10 20.60 -12.53
C LEU A 713 -12.76 20.80 -13.91
N PHE A 714 -12.04 20.47 -14.98
CA PHE A 714 -12.53 20.67 -16.35
C PHE A 714 -13.30 19.47 -16.90
N ASP A 715 -13.67 18.52 -16.04
CA ASP A 715 -14.42 17.31 -16.38
C ASP A 715 -13.87 16.56 -17.61
N ARG A 716 -12.54 16.44 -17.68
CA ARG A 716 -11.88 15.76 -18.79
C ARG A 716 -12.26 14.30 -18.83
N THR A 717 -12.76 13.85 -19.99
CA THR A 717 -12.94 12.42 -20.28
C THR A 717 -11.60 11.85 -20.74
N TYR A 718 -11.14 10.80 -20.09
CA TYR A 718 -9.88 10.14 -20.42
C TYR A 718 -9.92 8.66 -20.03
N MET A 719 -9.03 7.88 -20.63
CA MET A 719 -8.74 6.51 -20.18
C MET A 719 -7.58 6.56 -19.19
N SER A 720 -7.79 6.01 -18.01
CA SER A 720 -6.72 5.90 -17.02
C SER A 720 -5.68 4.86 -17.44
N SER A 721 -6.13 3.72 -17.91
CA SER A 721 -5.25 2.65 -18.40
C SER A 721 -6.01 1.64 -19.26
N CYS A 722 -5.26 0.86 -20.05
CA CYS A 722 -5.69 -0.39 -20.67
C CYS A 722 -4.70 -1.50 -20.34
N PHE A 723 -5.14 -2.76 -20.38
CA PHE A 723 -4.28 -3.93 -20.28
C PHE A 723 -4.38 -4.83 -21.53
N SER A 724 -5.39 -4.60 -22.36
CA SER A 724 -5.62 -5.24 -23.66
C SER A 724 -6.61 -4.41 -24.49
N ALA A 725 -6.77 -4.73 -25.76
CA ALA A 725 -7.76 -4.12 -26.63
C ALA A 725 -9.23 -4.30 -26.13
N GLY A 726 -9.50 -5.38 -25.39
CA GLY A 726 -10.81 -5.63 -24.78
C GLY A 726 -10.93 -5.12 -23.34
N GLY A 727 -9.88 -4.55 -22.73
CA GLY A 727 -9.86 -4.18 -21.33
C GLY A 727 -9.24 -2.82 -21.04
N CYS A 728 -10.06 -1.79 -20.95
CA CYS A 728 -9.70 -0.42 -20.62
C CYS A 728 -10.57 0.15 -19.49
N PHE A 729 -10.08 1.16 -18.79
CA PHE A 729 -10.80 1.82 -17.70
C PHE A 729 -10.90 3.33 -17.96
N TYR A 730 -12.10 3.88 -17.85
CA TYR A 730 -12.25 5.32 -17.79
C TYR A 730 -11.65 5.90 -16.50
N GLY A 731 -10.96 7.00 -16.64
CA GLY A 731 -10.49 7.78 -15.49
C GLY A 731 -11.66 8.51 -14.79
N PRO A 732 -11.50 8.87 -13.50
CA PRO A 732 -12.51 9.60 -12.75
C PRO A 732 -12.86 10.93 -13.39
N ARG A 733 -14.18 11.17 -13.57
CA ARG A 733 -14.76 12.44 -14.01
C ARG A 733 -14.78 13.45 -12.86
N LEU A 734 -15.25 14.66 -13.12
CA LEU A 734 -15.43 15.72 -12.13
C LEU A 734 -16.01 15.17 -10.82
N SER A 735 -15.31 15.40 -9.72
CA SER A 735 -15.78 15.15 -8.35
C SER A 735 -15.75 16.44 -7.57
N VAL A 736 -16.88 16.79 -6.96
CA VAL A 736 -17.04 17.95 -6.10
C VAL A 736 -17.48 17.48 -4.73
N THR A 737 -16.76 17.91 -3.69
CA THR A 737 -17.10 17.64 -2.29
C THR A 737 -17.07 18.92 -1.48
N GLY A 738 -17.92 19.02 -0.49
CA GLY A 738 -17.91 20.08 0.52
C GLY A 738 -18.04 19.49 1.90
N ASP A 739 -17.27 19.97 2.84
CA ASP A 739 -17.32 19.51 4.23
C ASP A 739 -17.42 20.67 5.22
N ILE A 740 -18.03 20.37 6.33
CA ILE A 740 -18.03 21.18 7.54
C ILE A 740 -17.50 20.32 8.68
N SER A 741 -16.55 20.86 9.42
CA SER A 741 -15.96 20.18 10.56
C SER A 741 -15.88 21.07 11.79
N TYR A 742 -15.94 20.44 12.96
CA TYR A 742 -15.81 21.11 14.25
C TYR A 742 -14.76 20.40 15.10
N ARG A 743 -13.82 21.18 15.60
CA ARG A 743 -12.73 20.71 16.48
C ARG A 743 -12.77 21.47 17.80
N TRP A 744 -12.80 20.76 18.94
CA TRP A 744 -12.85 21.35 20.31
C TRP A 744 -11.95 20.68 21.32
#